data_980bbd1128bbc4517ca49e2072105c55
#
_entry.id   980bbd1128bbc4517ca49e2072105c55
#
_cell.length_a   1.000
_cell.length_b   1.000
_cell.length_c   1.000
_cell.angle_alpha   90.00
_cell.angle_beta   90.00
_cell.angle_gamma   90.00
#
_symmetry.space_group_name_H-M   'P 1'
#
loop_
_entity.id
_entity.type
_entity.pdbx_description
1 polymer ?
#
loop_
_entity_poly.entity_id
_entity_poly.type
_entity_poly.pdbx_seq_one_letter_code
_entity_poly.pdbx_strand_id
1 'polypeptide(L)'
;MSPNPCNLNRSNRRNAFWWLLILLGLSLFVGWKFSSSSPFYSDITELLPQTQQQPEVIALEKQLQTQFSHQMLLLIRSTDPSNQSSSNKIKYNNDSSLELAHTLKNKLLTSSYLVDTLDQKNLQSNFQAIYQPYRNQLLTPKLREKLQQQRAEDLAQTAAAKLFNLTSTPRPYAFSEDPFNLGGQWLAAQQSNSKVALRNGWPTIYAARGNWHLINLELNESPFKIEIQNDIIPIIDNFKLQLKKDGRHFELLESGLIFHAAAGAKLAKKEISSVGIGSIAAIIILVLLVFRSAVPLLAVFIALSSGLICALAISLFVFDRIHLLTLAFGSTLLGVAVDYCFHFMLNSQQLGCSQRCRKLLAPALATSALSSIAAYLLQLATPFPGIQQMAVFSAAGLAGTWFAVIALGPFYQPKNSNTIRRCSVFFQNYVQPLYHKFRSHHRLYMGVICGLFLVTALILQHQPSNNDVRTLNTSGDALIETSRKIEQLLQPNSSARFYVVSAASEVQLIERLEKLHVALQPLRERKLISSEQSLAQWSPSLKQQEEDHTLINNKLFQQALPKLCQLLSIKNCSAFKQSAISQLQQGLTPQHLKTLSILDPIRLIKSGQGVHAAMLLKLNPLTTDDDLRSIAATQTGVNFVNRIDNLSNLLVSYRQAVSVYLATALALIAAILFYRYRLCGLRILIPMSLSALIGLAVAAQCCGITVFHLLAVLLVVGISLDTGIFYHEMGLNSESWLAATLSSMTSILAFGLLSMSQVPVLHQFGIVVLAGISSSWIIAPIFFSTKKTC
;
A
#
# COMPACT_ATOMS: atom_id res chain seq x y z
N MET A 1 24.90 -49.03 -36.73
CA MET A 1 24.56 -49.50 -35.38
C MET A 1 23.22 -48.84 -35.01
N SER A 2 22.14 -49.63 -34.98
CA SER A 2 20.82 -49.13 -34.56
C SER A 2 20.91 -48.71 -33.08
N PRO A 3 20.43 -47.58 -32.70
CA PRO A 3 20.45 -47.16 -31.31
C PRO A 3 19.50 -48.09 -30.52
N ASN A 4 20.09 -48.80 -29.50
CA ASN A 4 19.33 -49.60 -28.55
C ASN A 4 18.14 -48.75 -27.99
N PRO A 5 16.92 -49.30 -27.93
CA PRO A 5 15.77 -48.58 -27.39
C PRO A 5 16.08 -48.21 -25.94
N CYS A 6 15.87 -46.94 -25.62
CA CYS A 6 16.07 -46.36 -24.29
C CYS A 6 15.03 -46.97 -23.34
N ASN A 7 15.28 -48.14 -22.79
CA ASN A 7 14.37 -48.85 -21.87
C ASN A 7 14.22 -48.05 -20.58
N LEU A 8 12.99 -47.69 -20.25
CA LEU A 8 12.62 -46.98 -19.02
C LEU A 8 12.93 -47.87 -17.79
N ASN A 9 13.89 -47.43 -17.01
CA ASN A 9 14.34 -48.14 -15.82
C ASN A 9 13.24 -48.10 -14.72
N ARG A 10 13.04 -49.16 -13.93
CA ARG A 10 12.06 -49.20 -12.82
C ARG A 10 12.22 -48.03 -11.85
N SER A 11 13.44 -47.55 -11.62
CA SER A 11 13.72 -46.35 -10.81
C SER A 11 13.07 -45.07 -11.34
N ASN A 12 13.01 -44.88 -12.68
CA ASN A 12 12.42 -43.70 -13.27
C ASN A 12 10.88 -43.64 -13.08
N ARG A 13 10.24 -44.82 -13.27
CA ARG A 13 8.79 -44.97 -13.05
C ARG A 13 8.44 -44.74 -11.57
N ARG A 14 9.27 -45.24 -10.63
CA ARG A 14 9.09 -45.02 -9.20
C ARG A 14 9.21 -43.52 -8.83
N ASN A 15 10.21 -42.82 -9.35
CA ASN A 15 10.42 -41.39 -9.08
C ASN A 15 9.28 -40.53 -9.66
N ALA A 16 8.81 -40.82 -10.86
CA ALA A 16 7.65 -40.15 -11.46
C ALA A 16 6.37 -40.40 -10.64
N PHE A 17 6.14 -41.63 -10.19
CA PHE A 17 4.99 -41.97 -9.35
C PHE A 17 5.00 -41.21 -8.02
N TRP A 18 6.12 -41.16 -7.32
CA TRP A 18 6.23 -40.41 -6.07
C TRP A 18 6.05 -38.90 -6.27
N TRP A 19 6.61 -38.38 -7.35
CA TRP A 19 6.40 -36.96 -7.68
C TRP A 19 4.94 -36.62 -7.96
N LEU A 20 4.23 -37.42 -8.74
CA LEU A 20 2.81 -37.24 -9.01
C LEU A 20 1.95 -37.38 -7.74
N LEU A 21 2.31 -38.28 -6.83
CA LEU A 21 1.62 -38.44 -5.55
C LEU A 21 1.81 -37.22 -4.66
N ILE A 22 3.02 -36.66 -4.61
CA ILE A 22 3.30 -35.40 -3.90
C ILE A 22 2.49 -34.26 -4.50
N LEU A 23 2.47 -34.12 -5.83
CA LEU A 23 1.69 -33.09 -6.52
C LEU A 23 0.19 -33.21 -6.23
N LEU A 24 -0.32 -34.43 -6.20
CA LEU A 24 -1.73 -34.67 -5.84
C LEU A 24 -2.02 -34.20 -4.40
N GLY A 25 -1.16 -34.53 -3.45
CA GLY A 25 -1.28 -34.06 -2.06
C GLY A 25 -1.26 -32.54 -1.95
N LEU A 26 -0.32 -31.90 -2.64
CA LEU A 26 -0.22 -30.42 -2.66
C LEU A 26 -1.44 -29.77 -3.34
N SER A 27 -1.96 -30.38 -4.42
CA SER A 27 -3.18 -29.90 -5.09
C SER A 27 -4.41 -30.02 -4.20
N LEU A 28 -4.55 -31.10 -3.46
CA LEU A 28 -5.63 -31.29 -2.48
C LEU A 28 -5.53 -30.27 -1.34
N PHE A 29 -4.33 -29.99 -0.85
CA PHE A 29 -4.09 -28.96 0.17
C PHE A 29 -4.49 -27.56 -0.33
N VAL A 30 -4.08 -27.18 -1.53
CA VAL A 30 -4.48 -25.91 -2.16
C VAL A 30 -5.99 -25.86 -2.32
N GLY A 31 -6.64 -26.92 -2.83
CA GLY A 31 -8.10 -26.99 -2.98
C GLY A 31 -8.84 -26.85 -1.66
N TRP A 32 -8.35 -27.48 -0.59
CA TRP A 32 -8.90 -27.36 0.76
C TRP A 32 -8.80 -25.93 1.28
N LYS A 33 -7.66 -25.28 1.11
CA LYS A 33 -7.44 -23.89 1.55
C LYS A 33 -8.38 -22.91 0.81
N PHE A 34 -8.62 -23.11 -0.47
CA PHE A 34 -9.56 -22.31 -1.27
C PHE A 34 -11.03 -22.52 -0.88
N SER A 35 -11.37 -23.71 -0.38
CA SER A 35 -12.73 -24.00 0.08
C SER A 35 -13.05 -23.41 1.46
N SER A 36 -12.04 -23.21 2.29
CA SER A 36 -12.22 -22.75 3.69
C SER A 36 -12.23 -21.24 3.84
N SER A 37 -11.55 -20.50 2.99
CA SER A 37 -11.48 -19.02 3.03
C SER A 37 -10.88 -18.47 1.74
N SER A 38 -11.11 -17.17 1.44
CA SER A 38 -10.37 -16.50 0.37
C SER A 38 -8.90 -16.34 0.80
N PRO A 39 -7.97 -17.05 0.13
CA PRO A 39 -6.56 -17.00 0.52
C PRO A 39 -5.82 -15.77 -0.01
N PHE A 40 -6.51 -14.86 -0.68
CA PHE A 40 -5.93 -13.67 -1.29
C PHE A 40 -6.35 -12.40 -0.59
N TYR A 41 -5.39 -11.44 -0.54
CA TYR A 41 -5.64 -10.10 -0.01
C TYR A 41 -4.96 -9.04 -0.87
N SER A 42 -5.38 -7.77 -0.73
CA SER A 42 -4.92 -6.65 -1.56
C SER A 42 -4.36 -5.47 -0.76
N ASP A 43 -4.12 -5.66 0.55
CA ASP A 43 -3.61 -4.60 1.42
C ASP A 43 -2.13 -4.34 1.17
N ILE A 44 -1.84 -3.27 0.41
CA ILE A 44 -0.46 -2.87 0.10
C ILE A 44 0.30 -2.47 1.37
N THR A 45 -0.38 -2.02 2.42
CA THR A 45 0.27 -1.59 3.66
C THR A 45 0.88 -2.76 4.42
N GLU A 46 0.32 -3.96 4.31
CA GLU A 46 0.89 -5.18 4.88
C GLU A 46 2.16 -5.65 4.14
N LEU A 47 2.38 -5.18 2.92
CA LEU A 47 3.62 -5.46 2.17
C LEU A 47 4.78 -4.59 2.59
N LEU A 48 4.49 -3.46 3.27
CA LEU A 48 5.50 -2.53 3.74
C LEU A 48 6.07 -3.01 5.08
N PRO A 49 7.32 -2.69 5.35
CA PRO A 49 7.95 -3.03 6.63
C PRO A 49 7.31 -2.26 7.78
N GLN A 50 7.27 -2.90 8.96
CA GLN A 50 6.80 -2.25 10.17
C GLN A 50 7.84 -1.23 10.67
N THR A 51 7.36 -0.08 11.14
CA THR A 51 8.22 0.98 11.68
C THR A 51 8.89 0.52 12.98
N GLN A 52 10.19 0.79 13.13
CA GLN A 52 10.92 0.59 14.38
C GLN A 52 10.68 1.76 15.35
N GLN A 53 9.43 2.08 15.63
CA GLN A 53 9.07 3.16 16.57
C GLN A 53 8.75 2.61 17.96
N GLN A 54 8.59 3.52 18.92
CA GLN A 54 8.14 3.15 20.26
C GLN A 54 6.79 2.42 20.20
N PRO A 55 6.58 1.35 20.98
CA PRO A 55 5.35 0.54 20.92
C PRO A 55 4.06 1.36 21.08
N GLU A 56 4.14 2.44 21.84
CA GLU A 56 3.02 3.35 22.08
C GLU A 56 2.61 4.11 20.82
N VAL A 57 3.60 4.60 20.06
CA VAL A 57 3.37 5.30 18.79
C VAL A 57 2.77 4.33 17.77
N ILE A 58 3.28 3.10 17.70
CA ILE A 58 2.76 2.06 16.82
C ILE A 58 1.29 1.74 17.16
N ALA A 59 0.95 1.60 18.43
CA ALA A 59 -0.41 1.30 18.88
C ALA A 59 -1.38 2.44 18.49
N LEU A 60 -0.96 3.69 18.66
CA LEU A 60 -1.75 4.86 18.29
C LEU A 60 -1.88 5.01 16.78
N GLU A 61 -0.77 4.84 16.03
CA GLU A 61 -0.79 4.84 14.57
C GLU A 61 -1.73 3.76 14.01
N LYS A 62 -1.70 2.56 14.57
CA LYS A 62 -2.58 1.46 14.18
C LYS A 62 -4.05 1.80 14.45
N GLN A 63 -4.38 2.39 15.60
CA GLN A 63 -5.74 2.84 15.89
C GLN A 63 -6.20 3.90 14.89
N LEU A 64 -5.40 4.95 14.67
CA LEU A 64 -5.70 6.00 13.69
C LEU A 64 -5.87 5.42 12.28
N GLN A 65 -4.96 4.53 11.87
CA GLN A 65 -5.04 3.87 10.58
C GLN A 65 -6.34 3.07 10.43
N THR A 66 -6.71 2.26 11.42
CA THR A 66 -7.93 1.47 11.36
C THR A 66 -9.15 2.37 11.22
N GLN A 67 -9.24 3.43 12.01
CA GLN A 67 -10.39 4.35 11.96
C GLN A 67 -10.50 5.11 10.66
N PHE A 68 -9.39 5.73 10.19
CA PHE A 68 -9.40 6.44 8.90
C PHE A 68 -9.56 5.50 7.71
N SER A 69 -9.10 4.26 7.81
CA SER A 69 -9.25 3.29 6.73
C SER A 69 -10.67 2.80 6.54
N HIS A 70 -11.45 2.72 7.62
CA HIS A 70 -12.84 2.27 7.59
C HIS A 70 -13.81 3.37 7.16
N GLN A 71 -13.38 4.64 7.13
CA GLN A 71 -14.25 5.73 6.69
C GLN A 71 -14.43 5.74 5.17
N MET A 72 -15.68 5.80 4.74
CA MET A 72 -16.10 6.00 3.37
C MET A 72 -16.92 7.29 3.27
N LEU A 73 -16.42 8.22 2.47
CA LEU A 73 -16.97 9.56 2.34
C LEU A 73 -17.34 9.84 0.89
N LEU A 74 -18.58 10.24 0.68
CA LEU A 74 -19.10 10.60 -0.63
C LEU A 74 -19.67 12.02 -0.59
N LEU A 75 -19.37 12.82 -1.62
CA LEU A 75 -19.94 14.12 -1.84
C LEU A 75 -20.72 14.13 -3.14
N ILE A 76 -22.01 14.46 -3.09
CA ILE A 76 -22.86 14.49 -4.27
C ILE A 76 -23.50 15.85 -4.45
N ARG A 77 -23.55 16.34 -5.70
CA ARG A 77 -24.31 17.52 -6.11
C ARG A 77 -24.96 17.32 -7.47
N SER A 78 -26.09 17.99 -7.71
CA SER A 78 -26.67 18.14 -9.04
C SER A 78 -25.97 19.27 -9.79
N THR A 79 -25.71 19.04 -11.08
CA THR A 79 -25.10 20.03 -11.99
C THR A 79 -26.05 20.44 -13.11
N ASP A 80 -27.37 20.25 -12.94
CA ASP A 80 -28.37 20.59 -13.96
C ASP A 80 -28.32 22.08 -14.35
N PRO A 81 -28.27 22.42 -15.65
CA PRO A 81 -28.11 23.78 -16.15
C PRO A 81 -29.27 24.69 -15.75
N SER A 82 -30.47 24.15 -15.53
CA SER A 82 -31.66 24.91 -15.09
C SER A 82 -31.47 25.59 -13.73
N ASN A 83 -30.49 25.21 -12.94
CA ASN A 83 -30.19 25.78 -11.64
C ASN A 83 -29.15 26.91 -11.67
N GLN A 84 -28.58 27.28 -12.84
CA GLN A 84 -27.51 28.27 -12.96
C GLN A 84 -28.00 29.66 -13.37
N SER A 85 -29.25 29.84 -13.81
CA SER A 85 -29.75 31.10 -14.37
C SER A 85 -30.65 31.86 -13.44
N SER A 86 -30.20 32.29 -12.26
CA SER A 86 -30.77 33.44 -11.60
C SER A 86 -29.87 33.98 -10.49
N SER A 87 -29.15 35.05 -10.81
CA SER A 87 -28.29 35.80 -9.91
C SER A 87 -29.03 36.60 -8.84
N ASN A 88 -30.32 36.43 -8.63
CA ASN A 88 -31.09 37.18 -7.62
C ASN A 88 -32.36 36.46 -7.15
N LYS A 89 -32.21 35.29 -6.55
CA LYS A 89 -33.12 34.74 -5.53
C LYS A 89 -32.55 33.41 -5.03
N ILE A 90 -32.03 33.42 -3.81
CA ILE A 90 -31.87 32.24 -3.00
C ILE A 90 -33.26 31.65 -2.76
N LYS A 91 -33.83 30.95 -3.71
CA LYS A 91 -35.06 30.19 -3.59
C LYS A 91 -34.87 28.75 -4.06
N TYR A 92 -34.68 27.87 -3.10
CA TYR A 92 -35.30 26.56 -2.96
C TYR A 92 -35.48 25.70 -4.22
N ASN A 93 -34.36 25.27 -4.88
CA ASN A 93 -34.43 24.16 -5.80
C ASN A 93 -33.26 23.16 -5.54
N ASN A 94 -32.99 22.87 -4.26
CA ASN A 94 -31.98 21.94 -3.84
C ASN A 94 -32.53 20.56 -3.43
N ASP A 95 -33.78 20.29 -3.71
CA ASP A 95 -34.40 19.01 -3.32
C ASP A 95 -33.84 17.85 -4.15
N SER A 96 -33.48 18.07 -5.42
CA SER A 96 -32.95 17.03 -6.30
C SER A 96 -31.60 16.49 -5.83
N SER A 97 -30.67 17.35 -5.38
CA SER A 97 -29.36 16.90 -4.88
C SER A 97 -29.47 16.15 -3.55
N LEU A 98 -30.36 16.59 -2.68
CA LEU A 98 -30.64 15.96 -1.40
C LEU A 98 -31.34 14.61 -1.60
N GLU A 99 -32.28 14.53 -2.53
CA GLU A 99 -32.96 13.28 -2.91
C GLU A 99 -31.96 12.25 -3.45
N LEU A 100 -31.01 12.69 -4.30
CA LEU A 100 -29.92 11.83 -4.79
C LEU A 100 -29.05 11.29 -3.64
N ALA A 101 -28.71 12.17 -2.68
CA ALA A 101 -27.93 11.79 -1.51
C ALA A 101 -28.68 10.75 -0.63
N HIS A 102 -29.97 10.97 -0.39
CA HIS A 102 -30.82 10.01 0.34
C HIS A 102 -30.92 8.67 -0.39
N THR A 103 -31.16 8.69 -1.70
CA THR A 103 -31.29 7.48 -2.51
C THR A 103 -29.98 6.68 -2.53
N LEU A 104 -28.84 7.34 -2.69
CA LEU A 104 -27.54 6.70 -2.67
C LEU A 104 -27.24 6.10 -1.28
N LYS A 105 -27.45 6.87 -0.21
CA LYS A 105 -27.25 6.39 1.16
C LYS A 105 -28.09 5.17 1.47
N ASN A 106 -29.39 5.20 1.14
CA ASN A 106 -30.28 4.07 1.37
C ASN A 106 -29.87 2.81 0.59
N LYS A 107 -29.42 2.98 -0.66
CA LYS A 107 -28.86 1.85 -1.44
C LYS A 107 -27.59 1.30 -0.82
N LEU A 108 -26.70 2.15 -0.31
CA LEU A 108 -25.45 1.72 0.34
C LEU A 108 -25.73 0.99 1.65
N LEU A 109 -26.69 1.43 2.44
CA LEU A 109 -27.08 0.80 3.69
C LEU A 109 -27.81 -0.55 3.51
N THR A 110 -28.10 -0.99 2.28
CA THR A 110 -28.53 -2.39 2.02
C THR A 110 -27.38 -3.38 2.20
N SER A 111 -26.12 -2.90 2.10
CA SER A 111 -24.93 -3.70 2.38
C SER A 111 -24.77 -3.91 3.89
N SER A 112 -24.55 -5.15 4.30
CA SER A 112 -24.27 -5.49 5.71
C SER A 112 -22.89 -5.00 6.20
N TYR A 113 -22.04 -4.54 5.29
CA TYR A 113 -20.69 -4.06 5.59
C TYR A 113 -20.61 -2.59 5.92
N LEU A 114 -21.71 -1.83 5.80
CA LEU A 114 -21.74 -0.38 6.01
C LEU A 114 -22.62 -0.01 7.20
N VAL A 115 -22.11 0.90 8.02
CA VAL A 115 -22.81 1.48 9.16
C VAL A 115 -22.90 2.99 8.98
N ASP A 116 -24.07 3.55 9.33
CA ASP A 116 -24.27 5.01 9.34
C ASP A 116 -23.68 5.60 10.62
N THR A 117 -22.59 6.32 10.50
CA THR A 117 -21.92 7.01 11.63
C THR A 117 -22.59 8.34 11.99
N LEU A 118 -23.42 8.87 11.11
CA LEU A 118 -24.11 10.15 11.29
C LEU A 118 -25.62 9.98 11.52
N ASP A 119 -26.00 9.01 12.34
CA ASP A 119 -27.37 9.05 12.90
C ASP A 119 -27.49 10.22 13.88
N GLN A 120 -27.85 11.38 13.31
CA GLN A 120 -27.82 12.67 13.98
C GLN A 120 -28.74 12.78 15.18
N LYS A 121 -29.88 12.06 15.17
CA LYS A 121 -30.80 12.08 16.30
C LYS A 121 -30.14 11.43 17.53
N ASN A 122 -29.47 10.32 17.34
CA ASN A 122 -28.76 9.64 18.42
C ASN A 122 -27.50 10.39 18.83
N LEU A 123 -26.75 10.96 17.90
CA LEU A 123 -25.57 11.78 18.23
C LEU A 123 -25.94 13.01 19.06
N GLN A 124 -26.94 13.80 18.64
CA GLN A 124 -27.34 15.02 19.34
C GLN A 124 -27.90 14.70 20.74
N SER A 125 -28.74 13.66 20.87
CA SER A 125 -29.26 13.24 22.17
C SER A 125 -28.16 12.71 23.09
N ASN A 126 -27.21 11.96 22.58
CA ASN A 126 -26.06 11.47 23.35
C ASN A 126 -25.16 12.61 23.82
N PHE A 127 -24.87 13.60 22.93
CA PHE A 127 -24.11 14.78 23.33
C PHE A 127 -24.83 15.56 24.43
N GLN A 128 -26.13 15.81 24.26
CA GLN A 128 -26.93 16.53 25.26
C GLN A 128 -26.92 15.80 26.60
N ALA A 129 -27.15 14.49 26.61
CA ALA A 129 -27.17 13.67 27.84
C ALA A 129 -25.80 13.67 28.57
N ILE A 130 -24.70 13.55 27.84
CA ILE A 130 -23.36 13.49 28.41
C ILE A 130 -22.97 14.84 29.01
N TYR A 131 -23.23 15.95 28.30
CA TYR A 131 -22.77 17.28 28.74
C TYR A 131 -23.74 18.00 29.68
N GLN A 132 -24.99 17.57 29.77
CA GLN A 132 -26.00 18.20 30.64
C GLN A 132 -25.55 18.36 32.13
N PRO A 133 -24.96 17.35 32.77
CA PRO A 133 -24.52 17.49 34.15
C PRO A 133 -23.37 18.50 34.34
N TYR A 134 -22.54 18.67 33.31
CA TYR A 134 -21.30 19.45 33.31
C TYR A 134 -21.45 20.86 32.71
N ARG A 135 -22.67 21.29 32.29
CA ARG A 135 -22.89 22.55 31.59
C ARG A 135 -22.39 23.80 32.29
N ASN A 136 -22.32 23.77 33.63
CA ASN A 136 -21.83 24.87 34.45
C ASN A 136 -20.34 24.75 34.81
N GLN A 137 -19.60 23.90 34.12
CA GLN A 137 -18.16 23.67 34.32
C GLN A 137 -17.37 23.82 33.01
N LEU A 138 -18.04 24.13 31.91
CA LEU A 138 -17.42 24.13 30.60
C LEU A 138 -17.58 25.50 29.93
N LEU A 139 -16.48 26.17 29.67
CA LEU A 139 -16.42 27.43 28.92
C LEU A 139 -15.54 27.30 27.69
N THR A 140 -16.00 27.85 26.58
CA THR A 140 -15.11 28.06 25.45
C THR A 140 -14.09 29.16 25.76
N PRO A 141 -12.87 29.18 25.17
CA PRO A 141 -11.89 30.25 25.39
C PRO A 141 -12.45 31.64 25.15
N LYS A 142 -13.22 31.80 24.06
CA LYS A 142 -13.88 33.10 23.74
C LYS A 142 -14.90 33.50 24.79
N LEU A 143 -15.65 32.56 25.36
CA LEU A 143 -16.66 32.87 26.37
C LEU A 143 -15.97 33.16 27.71
N ARG A 144 -14.91 32.48 28.06
CA ARG A 144 -14.09 32.74 29.26
C ARG A 144 -13.55 34.18 29.22
N GLU A 145 -12.93 34.59 28.13
CA GLU A 145 -12.43 35.93 27.93
C GLU A 145 -13.55 36.99 28.09
N LYS A 146 -14.71 36.75 27.46
CA LYS A 146 -15.89 37.63 27.64
C LYS A 146 -16.35 37.76 29.08
N LEU A 147 -16.42 36.66 29.84
CA LEU A 147 -16.84 36.69 31.26
C LEU A 147 -15.82 37.43 32.13
N GLN A 148 -14.54 37.40 31.77
CA GLN A 148 -13.50 38.17 32.47
C GLN A 148 -13.57 39.68 32.21
N GLN A 149 -13.87 40.07 30.97
CA GLN A 149 -13.79 41.46 30.51
C GLN A 149 -15.13 42.24 30.65
N GLN A 150 -16.29 41.59 30.46
CA GLN A 150 -17.58 42.24 30.39
C GLN A 150 -18.21 42.44 31.77
N ARG A 151 -19.01 43.51 31.85
CA ARG A 151 -19.79 43.78 33.07
C ARG A 151 -21.03 42.86 33.12
N ALA A 152 -21.51 42.62 34.32
CA ALA A 152 -22.66 41.73 34.55
C ALA A 152 -23.95 42.24 33.87
N GLU A 153 -24.09 43.53 33.69
CA GLU A 153 -25.21 44.17 32.96
C GLU A 153 -25.19 43.82 31.49
N ASP A 154 -24.03 43.94 30.85
CA ASP A 154 -23.85 43.64 29.43
C ASP A 154 -24.09 42.15 29.15
N LEU A 155 -23.67 41.28 30.07
CA LEU A 155 -23.92 39.85 29.97
C LEU A 155 -25.41 39.51 30.09
N ALA A 156 -26.13 40.16 31.01
CA ALA A 156 -27.58 39.98 31.20
C ALA A 156 -28.34 40.48 29.98
N GLN A 157 -28.05 41.71 29.47
CA GLN A 157 -28.67 42.27 28.28
C GLN A 157 -28.43 41.42 27.04
N THR A 158 -27.18 40.90 26.86
CA THR A 158 -26.83 40.00 25.74
C THR A 158 -27.63 38.69 25.83
N ALA A 159 -27.76 38.11 27.03
CA ALA A 159 -28.55 36.89 27.22
C ALA A 159 -30.05 37.13 26.94
N ALA A 160 -30.63 38.25 27.38
CA ALA A 160 -32.01 38.62 27.11
C ALA A 160 -32.25 38.85 25.60
N ALA A 161 -31.37 39.61 24.93
CA ALA A 161 -31.49 39.87 23.49
C ALA A 161 -31.43 38.61 22.65
N LYS A 162 -30.60 37.65 23.02
CA LYS A 162 -30.47 36.33 22.33
C LYS A 162 -31.73 35.48 22.46
N LEU A 163 -32.59 35.69 23.45
CA LEU A 163 -33.85 34.94 23.55
C LEU A 163 -34.84 35.30 22.46
N PHE A 164 -34.81 36.55 22.00
CA PHE A 164 -35.72 37.07 20.98
C PHE A 164 -35.10 37.04 19.57
N ASN A 165 -33.86 36.63 19.43
CA ASN A 165 -33.20 36.60 18.14
C ASN A 165 -33.28 35.18 17.52
N LEU A 166 -33.98 35.08 16.38
CA LEU A 166 -34.17 33.86 15.60
C LEU A 166 -32.88 33.26 15.05
N THR A 167 -31.77 34.04 15.00
CA THR A 167 -30.45 33.57 14.51
C THR A 167 -29.52 33.19 15.66
N SER A 168 -30.04 33.11 16.90
CA SER A 168 -29.22 32.73 18.06
C SER A 168 -28.79 31.23 18.01
N THR A 169 -27.70 30.93 18.70
CA THR A 169 -27.23 29.55 18.88
C THR A 169 -28.35 28.68 19.44
N PRO A 170 -28.61 27.47 18.87
CA PRO A 170 -29.63 26.54 19.35
C PRO A 170 -29.48 26.27 20.86
N ARG A 171 -30.60 26.15 21.55
CA ARG A 171 -30.66 25.86 22.98
C ARG A 171 -30.94 24.36 23.18
N PRO A 172 -29.92 23.55 23.56
CA PRO A 172 -30.12 22.12 23.81
C PRO A 172 -30.84 21.85 25.13
N TYR A 173 -30.81 22.81 26.08
CA TYR A 173 -31.41 22.72 27.42
C TYR A 173 -32.51 23.76 27.63
N ALA A 174 -33.40 23.46 28.55
CA ALA A 174 -34.46 24.39 28.90
C ALA A 174 -33.87 25.72 29.43
N PHE A 175 -34.58 26.85 29.19
CA PHE A 175 -34.12 28.16 29.67
C PHE A 175 -33.96 28.19 31.18
N SER A 176 -34.80 27.48 31.91
CA SER A 176 -34.70 27.34 33.37
C SER A 176 -33.44 26.65 33.87
N GLU A 177 -32.88 25.77 33.04
CA GLU A 177 -31.67 25.00 33.36
C GLU A 177 -30.39 25.68 32.87
N ASP A 178 -30.45 26.37 31.72
CA ASP A 178 -29.29 27.04 31.12
C ASP A 178 -29.70 28.42 30.56
N PRO A 179 -29.90 29.41 31.45
CA PRO A 179 -30.38 30.77 31.06
C PRO A 179 -29.41 31.52 30.14
N PHE A 180 -28.10 31.25 30.25
CA PHE A 180 -27.07 31.90 29.46
C PHE A 180 -26.67 31.06 28.22
N ASN A 181 -27.33 29.91 28.00
CA ASN A 181 -27.05 29.02 26.88
C ASN A 181 -25.56 28.58 26.81
N LEU A 182 -24.98 28.24 27.95
CA LEU A 182 -23.56 27.79 28.06
C LEU A 182 -23.36 26.50 27.30
N GLY A 183 -24.24 25.52 27.53
CA GLY A 183 -24.19 24.23 26.83
C GLY A 183 -24.35 24.34 25.32
N GLY A 184 -25.27 25.23 24.88
CA GLY A 184 -25.43 25.48 23.43
C GLY A 184 -24.21 26.15 22.80
N GLN A 185 -23.59 27.09 23.52
CA GLN A 185 -22.36 27.74 23.04
C GLN A 185 -21.16 26.78 23.04
N TRP A 186 -21.06 25.90 24.04
CA TRP A 186 -20.05 24.84 24.06
C TRP A 186 -20.17 23.90 22.88
N LEU A 187 -21.38 23.35 22.65
CA LEU A 187 -21.64 22.43 21.53
C LEU A 187 -21.43 23.10 20.18
N ALA A 188 -21.85 24.35 20.03
CA ALA A 188 -21.62 25.11 18.78
C ALA A 188 -20.14 25.35 18.51
N ALA A 189 -19.34 25.58 19.55
CA ALA A 189 -17.89 25.75 19.40
C ALA A 189 -17.20 24.49 18.90
N GLN A 190 -17.64 23.31 19.33
CA GLN A 190 -17.13 22.03 18.83
C GLN A 190 -17.42 21.83 17.33
N GLN A 191 -18.51 22.41 16.84
CA GLN A 191 -18.91 22.34 15.43
C GLN A 191 -18.30 23.45 14.56
N SER A 192 -17.84 24.56 15.16
CA SER A 192 -17.45 25.78 14.43
C SER A 192 -16.24 25.63 13.51
N ASN A 193 -15.41 24.61 13.73
CA ASN A 193 -14.22 24.33 12.91
C ASN A 193 -14.52 23.49 11.65
N SER A 194 -15.78 23.09 11.44
CA SER A 194 -16.20 22.30 10.28
C SER A 194 -16.77 23.21 9.19
N LYS A 195 -16.38 22.99 7.93
CA LYS A 195 -17.03 23.62 6.76
C LYS A 195 -18.39 22.97 6.44
N VAL A 196 -18.74 21.91 7.13
CA VAL A 196 -20.00 21.18 6.98
C VAL A 196 -21.04 21.81 7.87
N ALA A 197 -22.10 22.34 7.24
CA ALA A 197 -23.28 22.85 7.94
C ALA A 197 -24.44 21.86 7.83
N LEU A 198 -25.35 21.88 8.81
CA LEU A 198 -26.56 21.08 8.75
C LEU A 198 -27.66 21.84 8.01
N ARG A 199 -28.16 21.27 6.90
CA ARG A 199 -29.31 21.78 6.19
C ARG A 199 -30.41 20.73 6.17
N ASN A 200 -31.58 21.04 6.72
CA ASN A 200 -32.70 20.09 6.86
C ASN A 200 -32.28 18.76 7.50
N GLY A 201 -31.37 18.82 8.49
CA GLY A 201 -30.82 17.64 9.13
C GLY A 201 -29.75 16.88 8.29
N TRP A 202 -29.29 17.42 7.15
CA TRP A 202 -28.30 16.76 6.29
C TRP A 202 -26.97 17.53 6.25
N PRO A 203 -25.81 16.86 6.40
CA PRO A 203 -24.50 17.49 6.31
C PRO A 203 -24.27 18.06 4.90
N THR A 204 -24.08 19.37 4.81
CA THR A 204 -24.00 20.09 3.53
C THR A 204 -22.80 21.03 3.55
N ILE A 205 -22.07 21.10 2.45
CA ILE A 205 -20.98 22.06 2.21
C ILE A 205 -21.46 23.08 1.18
N TYR A 206 -21.41 24.35 1.54
CA TYR A 206 -21.76 25.44 0.64
C TYR A 206 -20.55 25.79 -0.25
N ALA A 207 -20.72 25.73 -1.55
CA ALA A 207 -19.70 26.10 -2.53
C ALA A 207 -20.32 27.04 -3.61
N ALA A 208 -19.48 27.84 -4.25
CA ALA A 208 -19.91 28.84 -5.23
C ALA A 208 -20.71 28.28 -6.43
N ARG A 209 -20.46 26.99 -6.77
CA ARG A 209 -21.09 26.28 -7.89
C ARG A 209 -22.17 25.27 -7.46
N GLY A 210 -22.80 25.45 -6.30
CA GLY A 210 -23.84 24.59 -5.76
C GLY A 210 -23.41 23.86 -4.50
N ASN A 211 -24.39 23.32 -3.77
CA ASN A 211 -24.18 22.69 -2.48
C ASN A 211 -23.82 21.21 -2.65
N TRP A 212 -22.85 20.76 -1.87
CA TRP A 212 -22.48 19.36 -1.77
C TRP A 212 -23.14 18.72 -0.58
N HIS A 213 -23.80 17.59 -0.79
CA HIS A 213 -24.33 16.78 0.29
C HIS A 213 -23.35 15.68 0.64
N LEU A 214 -23.02 15.61 1.93
CA LEU A 214 -22.05 14.67 2.46
C LEU A 214 -22.74 13.39 2.93
N ILE A 215 -22.26 12.26 2.46
CA ILE A 215 -22.60 10.93 2.98
C ILE A 215 -21.31 10.40 3.64
N ASN A 216 -21.36 10.15 4.94
CA ASN A 216 -20.27 9.55 5.68
C ASN A 216 -20.74 8.20 6.25
N LEU A 217 -20.10 7.13 5.82
CA LEU A 217 -20.39 5.77 6.25
C LEU A 217 -19.10 5.12 6.75
N GLU A 218 -19.24 4.15 7.62
CA GLU A 218 -18.12 3.39 8.16
C GLU A 218 -18.24 1.93 7.75
N LEU A 219 -17.10 1.36 7.37
CA LEU A 219 -16.96 -0.07 7.10
C LEU A 219 -16.78 -0.80 8.43
N ASN A 220 -17.56 -1.84 8.67
CA ASN A 220 -17.41 -2.70 9.84
C ASN A 220 -16.23 -3.69 9.71
N GLU A 221 -15.65 -3.80 8.52
CA GLU A 221 -14.52 -4.65 8.24
C GLU A 221 -13.48 -3.95 7.33
N SER A 222 -12.31 -4.58 7.18
CA SER A 222 -11.19 -4.01 6.41
C SER A 222 -11.55 -3.73 4.94
N PRO A 223 -11.26 -2.51 4.41
CA PRO A 223 -11.52 -2.12 3.02
C PRO A 223 -10.73 -2.94 2.00
N PHE A 224 -9.73 -3.70 2.43
CA PHE A 224 -8.88 -4.52 1.56
C PHE A 224 -9.46 -5.92 1.31
N LYS A 225 -10.57 -6.29 1.97
CA LYS A 225 -11.28 -7.53 1.67
C LYS A 225 -11.97 -7.43 0.31
N ILE A 226 -11.67 -8.38 -0.56
CA ILE A 226 -12.20 -8.40 -1.95
C ILE A 226 -13.72 -8.54 -1.96
N GLU A 227 -14.28 -9.27 -0.99
CA GLU A 227 -15.72 -9.48 -0.84
C GLU A 227 -16.44 -8.14 -0.63
N ILE A 228 -15.91 -7.27 0.23
CA ILE A 228 -16.48 -5.95 0.52
C ILE A 228 -16.38 -5.02 -0.70
N GLN A 229 -15.24 -5.05 -1.38
CA GLN A 229 -15.06 -4.28 -2.62
C GLN A 229 -16.06 -4.70 -3.69
N ASN A 230 -16.30 -6.02 -3.84
CA ASN A 230 -17.23 -6.56 -4.82
C ASN A 230 -18.70 -6.30 -4.44
N ASP A 231 -19.02 -6.03 -3.19
CA ASP A 231 -20.35 -5.66 -2.74
C ASP A 231 -20.61 -4.15 -2.92
N ILE A 232 -19.75 -3.31 -2.40
CA ILE A 232 -19.98 -1.86 -2.30
C ILE A 232 -19.72 -1.12 -3.61
N ILE A 233 -18.62 -1.40 -4.31
CA ILE A 233 -18.24 -0.64 -5.53
C ILE A 233 -19.31 -0.76 -6.63
N PRO A 234 -19.88 -1.96 -6.91
CA PRO A 234 -20.93 -2.08 -7.91
C PRO A 234 -22.20 -1.28 -7.57
N ILE A 235 -22.56 -1.11 -6.29
CA ILE A 235 -23.73 -0.29 -5.88
C ILE A 235 -23.54 1.16 -6.36
N ILE A 236 -22.34 1.71 -6.15
CA ILE A 236 -22.01 3.08 -6.56
C ILE A 236 -21.94 3.20 -8.08
N ASP A 237 -21.29 2.26 -8.76
CA ASP A 237 -21.14 2.28 -10.22
C ASP A 237 -22.50 2.11 -10.91
N ASN A 238 -23.36 1.22 -10.43
CA ASN A 238 -24.72 1.04 -10.93
C ASN A 238 -25.57 2.30 -10.71
N PHE A 239 -25.43 2.96 -9.56
CA PHE A 239 -26.09 4.22 -9.30
C PHE A 239 -25.67 5.31 -10.29
N LYS A 240 -24.35 5.46 -10.55
CA LYS A 240 -23.84 6.39 -11.57
C LYS A 240 -24.39 6.08 -12.97
N LEU A 241 -24.43 4.80 -13.33
CA LEU A 241 -24.95 4.36 -14.64
C LEU A 241 -26.44 4.65 -14.77
N GLN A 242 -27.24 4.42 -13.70
CA GLN A 242 -28.66 4.71 -13.68
C GLN A 242 -28.92 6.22 -13.87
N LEU A 243 -28.23 7.07 -13.12
CA LEU A 243 -28.40 8.54 -13.25
C LEU A 243 -28.04 9.04 -14.65
N LYS A 244 -26.99 8.47 -15.27
CA LYS A 244 -26.63 8.82 -16.66
C LYS A 244 -27.72 8.39 -17.67
N LYS A 245 -28.32 7.23 -17.47
CA LYS A 245 -29.44 6.74 -18.32
C LYS A 245 -30.68 7.62 -18.16
N ASP A 246 -30.93 8.11 -16.93
CA ASP A 246 -32.05 8.99 -16.61
C ASP A 246 -31.80 10.44 -17.09
N GLY A 247 -30.69 10.74 -17.74
CA GLY A 247 -30.32 12.06 -18.25
C GLY A 247 -30.05 13.10 -17.15
N ARG A 248 -29.85 12.66 -15.90
CA ARG A 248 -29.57 13.55 -14.77
C ARG A 248 -28.09 13.95 -14.77
N HIS A 249 -27.83 15.25 -14.68
CA HIS A 249 -26.48 15.79 -14.54
C HIS A 249 -26.09 15.88 -13.06
N PHE A 250 -25.03 15.21 -12.69
CA PHE A 250 -24.54 15.15 -11.31
C PHE A 250 -23.02 15.06 -11.25
N GLU A 251 -22.46 15.47 -10.13
CA GLU A 251 -21.05 15.23 -9.77
C GLU A 251 -21.02 14.44 -8.46
N LEU A 252 -20.29 13.32 -8.45
CA LEU A 252 -20.07 12.48 -7.28
C LEU A 252 -18.57 12.38 -7.06
N LEU A 253 -18.11 12.81 -5.89
CA LEU A 253 -16.74 12.68 -5.43
C LEU A 253 -16.67 11.59 -4.38
N GLU A 254 -15.68 10.70 -4.51
CA GLU A 254 -15.49 9.52 -3.69
C GLU A 254 -14.16 9.61 -2.95
N SER A 255 -14.20 9.40 -1.64
CA SER A 255 -13.01 9.33 -0.79
C SER A 255 -13.14 8.20 0.22
N GLY A 256 -12.05 7.56 0.50
CA GLY A 256 -11.94 6.44 1.43
C GLY A 256 -11.01 5.38 0.88
N LEU A 257 -10.37 4.66 1.78
CA LEU A 257 -9.37 3.67 1.40
C LEU A 257 -9.94 2.53 0.56
N ILE A 258 -11.26 2.24 0.67
CA ILE A 258 -11.94 1.22 -0.12
C ILE A 258 -11.82 1.49 -1.64
N PHE A 259 -11.90 2.75 -2.08
CA PHE A 259 -11.79 3.10 -3.51
C PHE A 259 -10.38 2.87 -4.03
N HIS A 260 -9.36 3.24 -3.23
CA HIS A 260 -7.97 3.00 -3.56
C HIS A 260 -7.64 1.50 -3.56
N ALA A 261 -8.14 0.76 -2.57
CA ALA A 261 -7.97 -0.69 -2.47
C ALA A 261 -8.64 -1.42 -3.66
N ALA A 262 -9.86 -1.03 -4.03
CA ALA A 262 -10.55 -1.60 -5.18
C ALA A 262 -9.85 -1.29 -6.50
N ALA A 263 -9.34 -0.06 -6.68
CA ALA A 263 -8.54 0.32 -7.85
C ALA A 263 -7.25 -0.51 -7.93
N GLY A 264 -6.54 -0.66 -6.81
CA GLY A 264 -5.35 -1.50 -6.72
C GLY A 264 -5.63 -2.98 -6.99
N ALA A 265 -6.71 -3.53 -6.45
CA ALA A 265 -7.14 -4.92 -6.70
C ALA A 265 -7.53 -5.14 -8.17
N LYS A 266 -8.26 -4.20 -8.76
CA LYS A 266 -8.63 -4.24 -10.18
C LYS A 266 -7.38 -4.17 -11.07
N LEU A 267 -6.43 -3.29 -10.74
CA LEU A 267 -5.15 -3.19 -11.43
C LEU A 267 -4.35 -4.49 -11.30
N ALA A 268 -4.19 -5.02 -10.09
CA ALA A 268 -3.50 -6.29 -9.86
C ALA A 268 -4.13 -7.45 -10.64
N LYS A 269 -5.47 -7.54 -10.67
CA LYS A 269 -6.20 -8.56 -11.46
C LYS A 269 -5.94 -8.39 -12.95
N LYS A 270 -5.93 -7.16 -13.46
CA LYS A 270 -5.59 -6.86 -14.86
C LYS A 270 -4.16 -7.27 -15.17
N GLU A 271 -3.21 -6.95 -14.29
CA GLU A 271 -1.79 -7.31 -14.44
C GLU A 271 -1.60 -8.84 -14.42
N ILE A 272 -2.20 -9.55 -13.47
CA ILE A 272 -2.15 -11.02 -13.42
C ILE A 272 -2.65 -11.62 -14.74
N SER A 273 -3.75 -11.09 -15.28
CA SER A 273 -4.31 -11.57 -16.54
C SER A 273 -3.43 -11.21 -17.73
N SER A 274 -3.00 -9.96 -17.88
CA SER A 274 -2.24 -9.51 -19.06
C SER A 274 -0.83 -10.09 -19.07
N VAL A 275 -0.10 -10.02 -17.97
CA VAL A 275 1.27 -10.54 -17.87
C VAL A 275 1.25 -12.06 -17.88
N GLY A 276 0.34 -12.70 -17.12
CA GLY A 276 0.23 -14.16 -17.04
C GLY A 276 -0.16 -14.79 -18.37
N ILE A 277 -1.27 -14.34 -18.97
CA ILE A 277 -1.73 -14.85 -20.28
C ILE A 277 -0.71 -14.52 -21.37
N GLY A 278 -0.17 -13.28 -21.36
CA GLY A 278 0.86 -12.86 -22.32
C GLY A 278 2.11 -13.73 -22.25
N SER A 279 2.61 -14.03 -21.04
CA SER A 279 3.77 -14.91 -20.83
C SER A 279 3.50 -16.34 -21.30
N ILE A 280 2.34 -16.92 -20.95
CA ILE A 280 1.96 -18.26 -21.39
C ILE A 280 1.84 -18.30 -22.92
N ALA A 281 1.17 -17.32 -23.52
CA ALA A 281 1.04 -17.23 -24.99
C ALA A 281 2.40 -17.12 -25.68
N ALA A 282 3.30 -16.30 -25.14
CA ALA A 282 4.66 -16.14 -25.66
C ALA A 282 5.45 -17.47 -25.57
N ILE A 283 5.36 -18.19 -24.45
CA ILE A 283 5.99 -19.49 -24.28
C ILE A 283 5.42 -20.51 -25.28
N ILE A 284 4.09 -20.57 -25.42
CA ILE A 284 3.43 -21.47 -26.39
C ILE A 284 3.92 -21.19 -27.81
N ILE A 285 3.91 -19.93 -28.22
CA ILE A 285 4.36 -19.52 -29.56
C ILE A 285 5.83 -19.90 -29.75
N LEU A 286 6.70 -19.59 -28.80
CA LEU A 286 8.12 -19.90 -28.89
C LEU A 286 8.39 -21.41 -29.00
N VAL A 287 7.72 -22.22 -28.16
CA VAL A 287 7.85 -23.68 -28.20
C VAL A 287 7.37 -24.26 -29.52
N LEU A 288 6.23 -23.79 -30.02
CA LEU A 288 5.68 -24.25 -31.32
C LEU A 288 6.56 -23.84 -32.50
N LEU A 289 7.13 -22.63 -32.49
CA LEU A 289 8.02 -22.15 -33.54
C LEU A 289 9.31 -22.97 -33.62
N VAL A 290 9.88 -23.32 -32.45
CA VAL A 290 11.17 -24.03 -32.40
C VAL A 290 11.02 -25.52 -32.58
N PHE A 291 10.12 -26.16 -31.84
CA PHE A 291 9.99 -27.62 -31.82
C PHE A 291 8.99 -28.15 -32.84
N ARG A 292 8.05 -27.34 -33.28
CA ARG A 292 7.00 -27.71 -34.26
C ARG A 292 6.27 -29.01 -33.88
N SER A 293 6.06 -29.24 -32.60
CA SER A 293 5.46 -30.46 -32.03
C SER A 293 4.70 -30.13 -30.77
N ALA A 294 3.58 -30.81 -30.51
CA ALA A 294 2.80 -30.66 -29.27
C ALA A 294 3.43 -31.36 -28.04
N VAL A 295 4.30 -32.36 -28.25
CA VAL A 295 4.90 -33.12 -27.15
C VAL A 295 5.79 -32.26 -26.26
N PRO A 296 6.71 -31.41 -26.78
CA PRO A 296 7.44 -30.44 -25.97
C PRO A 296 6.53 -29.46 -25.23
N LEU A 297 5.47 -29.00 -25.89
CA LEU A 297 4.50 -28.09 -25.27
C LEU A 297 3.82 -28.73 -24.07
N LEU A 298 3.38 -29.99 -24.18
CA LEU A 298 2.76 -30.73 -23.08
C LEU A 298 3.74 -30.91 -21.91
N ALA A 299 5.00 -31.25 -22.22
CA ALA A 299 6.03 -31.41 -21.19
C ALA A 299 6.33 -30.08 -20.46
N VAL A 300 6.41 -28.96 -21.17
CA VAL A 300 6.53 -27.62 -20.57
C VAL A 300 5.31 -27.30 -19.71
N PHE A 301 4.11 -27.57 -20.20
CA PHE A 301 2.88 -27.30 -19.46
C PHE A 301 2.80 -28.09 -18.14
N ILE A 302 3.13 -29.37 -18.15
CA ILE A 302 3.17 -30.22 -16.96
C ILE A 302 4.22 -29.71 -15.97
N ALA A 303 5.41 -29.33 -16.42
CA ALA A 303 6.45 -28.81 -15.57
C ALA A 303 6.08 -27.47 -14.93
N LEU A 304 5.51 -26.54 -15.69
CA LEU A 304 5.05 -25.24 -15.18
C LEU A 304 3.87 -25.39 -14.21
N SER A 305 2.89 -26.26 -14.52
CA SER A 305 1.77 -26.55 -13.62
C SER A 305 2.27 -27.15 -12.30
N SER A 306 3.25 -28.04 -12.35
CA SER A 306 3.90 -28.59 -11.15
C SER A 306 4.57 -27.49 -10.32
N GLY A 307 5.28 -26.57 -10.97
CA GLY A 307 5.89 -25.40 -10.32
C GLY A 307 4.86 -24.49 -9.66
N LEU A 308 3.77 -24.18 -10.37
CA LEU A 308 2.71 -23.32 -9.84
C LEU A 308 2.00 -23.93 -8.63
N ILE A 309 1.70 -25.23 -8.68
CA ILE A 309 1.10 -25.95 -7.56
C ILE A 309 2.03 -25.93 -6.33
N CYS A 310 3.33 -26.17 -6.52
CA CYS A 310 4.32 -26.10 -5.45
C CYS A 310 4.42 -24.65 -4.89
N ALA A 311 4.46 -23.64 -5.76
CA ALA A 311 4.52 -22.24 -5.38
C ALA A 311 3.33 -21.85 -4.51
N LEU A 312 2.10 -22.15 -4.95
CA LEU A 312 0.88 -21.86 -4.21
C LEU A 312 0.83 -22.63 -2.88
N ALA A 313 1.09 -23.94 -2.91
CA ALA A 313 0.99 -24.78 -1.71
C ALA A 313 1.97 -24.34 -0.62
N ILE A 314 3.24 -24.12 -0.98
CA ILE A 314 4.29 -23.74 -0.02
C ILE A 314 4.05 -22.31 0.48
N SER A 315 3.64 -21.38 -0.39
CA SER A 315 3.35 -20.00 0.02
C SER A 315 2.14 -19.93 0.96
N LEU A 316 1.07 -20.70 0.69
CA LEU A 316 -0.09 -20.77 1.57
C LEU A 316 0.21 -21.50 2.89
N PHE A 317 1.15 -22.41 2.89
CA PHE A 317 1.63 -23.07 4.12
C PHE A 317 2.43 -22.13 5.01
N VAL A 318 3.27 -21.26 4.41
CA VAL A 318 4.17 -20.35 5.15
C VAL A 318 3.45 -19.09 5.61
N PHE A 319 2.57 -18.50 4.75
CA PHE A 319 2.00 -17.18 4.98
C PHE A 319 0.47 -17.17 5.22
N ASP A 320 -0.20 -18.32 5.21
CA ASP A 320 -1.67 -18.47 5.30
C ASP A 320 -2.46 -17.72 4.21
N ARG A 321 -2.03 -16.54 3.81
CA ARG A 321 -2.62 -15.67 2.77
C ARG A 321 -1.56 -15.16 1.82
N ILE A 322 -1.92 -14.94 0.55
CA ILE A 322 -1.01 -14.45 -0.48
C ILE A 322 -1.53 -13.12 -1.01
N HIS A 323 -0.66 -12.12 -1.10
CA HIS A 323 -1.00 -10.83 -1.69
C HIS A 323 -1.14 -10.95 -3.22
N LEU A 324 -2.12 -10.24 -3.81
CA LEU A 324 -2.36 -10.27 -5.27
C LEU A 324 -1.12 -9.90 -6.10
N LEU A 325 -0.29 -8.96 -5.63
CA LEU A 325 0.95 -8.59 -6.32
C LEU A 325 1.97 -9.74 -6.36
N THR A 326 1.98 -10.62 -5.37
CA THR A 326 2.82 -11.84 -5.39
C THR A 326 2.42 -12.76 -6.54
N LEU A 327 1.13 -12.88 -6.84
CA LEU A 327 0.66 -13.63 -8.00
C LEU A 327 1.02 -12.95 -9.33
N ALA A 328 0.90 -11.62 -9.39
CA ALA A 328 1.30 -10.86 -10.57
C ALA A 328 2.80 -11.04 -10.88
N PHE A 329 3.63 -10.94 -9.84
CA PHE A 329 5.07 -11.22 -9.95
C PHE A 329 5.34 -12.70 -10.27
N GLY A 330 4.62 -13.61 -9.60
CA GLY A 330 4.74 -15.06 -9.82
C GLY A 330 4.43 -15.50 -11.24
N SER A 331 3.60 -14.74 -11.97
CA SER A 331 3.31 -15.01 -13.38
C SER A 331 4.56 -14.87 -14.27
N THR A 332 5.54 -14.04 -13.91
CA THR A 332 6.81 -13.90 -14.64
C THR A 332 7.77 -15.05 -14.34
N LEU A 333 7.60 -15.75 -13.20
CA LEU A 333 8.36 -16.94 -12.87
C LEU A 333 8.22 -18.03 -13.94
N LEU A 334 7.05 -18.09 -14.62
CA LEU A 334 6.83 -19.03 -15.69
C LEU A 334 7.90 -18.90 -16.79
N GLY A 335 8.33 -17.66 -17.10
CA GLY A 335 9.39 -17.40 -18.08
C GLY A 335 10.75 -17.97 -17.68
N VAL A 336 11.10 -17.91 -16.38
CA VAL A 336 12.37 -18.42 -15.85
C VAL A 336 12.32 -19.93 -15.64
N ALA A 337 11.19 -20.46 -15.17
CA ALA A 337 11.03 -21.86 -14.83
C ALA A 337 11.09 -22.80 -16.05
N VAL A 338 10.73 -22.29 -17.24
CA VAL A 338 10.80 -23.02 -18.52
C VAL A 338 12.24 -23.35 -18.91
N ASP A 339 13.23 -22.65 -18.40
CA ASP A 339 14.64 -22.81 -18.77
C ASP A 339 15.13 -24.25 -18.58
N TYR A 340 14.76 -24.87 -17.47
CA TYR A 340 15.12 -26.28 -17.22
C TYR A 340 14.56 -27.24 -18.26
N CYS A 341 13.35 -26.95 -18.78
CA CYS A 341 12.73 -27.73 -19.84
C CYS A 341 13.51 -27.59 -21.15
N PHE A 342 13.90 -26.38 -21.55
CA PHE A 342 14.64 -26.15 -22.80
C PHE A 342 16.02 -26.80 -22.75
N HIS A 343 16.75 -26.61 -21.67
CA HIS A 343 18.06 -27.24 -21.49
C HIS A 343 17.94 -28.74 -21.55
N PHE A 344 16.94 -29.35 -20.90
CA PHE A 344 16.73 -30.80 -20.93
C PHE A 344 16.34 -31.29 -22.33
N MET A 345 15.37 -30.62 -22.99
CA MET A 345 14.84 -31.07 -24.28
C MET A 345 15.87 -31.00 -25.40
N LEU A 346 16.61 -29.88 -25.52
CA LEU A 346 17.60 -29.68 -26.57
C LEU A 346 18.77 -30.64 -26.43
N ASN A 347 19.30 -30.83 -25.22
CA ASN A 347 20.37 -31.77 -25.00
C ASN A 347 19.90 -33.24 -25.12
N SER A 348 18.63 -33.57 -24.82
CA SER A 348 18.07 -34.88 -25.05
C SER A 348 17.97 -35.23 -26.54
N GLN A 349 17.73 -34.26 -27.39
CA GLN A 349 17.75 -34.43 -28.85
C GLN A 349 19.16 -34.74 -29.38
N GLN A 350 20.17 -34.05 -28.87
CA GLN A 350 21.56 -34.28 -29.24
C GLN A 350 22.03 -35.67 -28.82
N LEU A 351 21.69 -36.12 -27.61
CA LEU A 351 22.09 -37.39 -27.09
C LEU A 351 21.24 -38.57 -27.59
N GLY A 352 20.14 -38.32 -28.27
CA GLY A 352 19.19 -39.30 -28.73
C GLY A 352 18.51 -40.15 -27.65
N CYS A 353 18.76 -39.87 -26.36
CA CYS A 353 18.24 -40.62 -25.23
C CYS A 353 18.06 -39.72 -23.98
N SER A 354 16.82 -39.54 -23.53
CA SER A 354 16.49 -38.70 -22.38
C SER A 354 17.02 -39.20 -21.05
N GLN A 355 17.21 -40.53 -20.90
CA GLN A 355 17.80 -41.12 -19.68
C GLN A 355 19.27 -40.81 -19.56
N ARG A 356 20.02 -40.90 -20.65
CA ARG A 356 21.44 -40.54 -20.70
C ARG A 356 21.60 -39.02 -20.47
N CYS A 357 20.70 -38.23 -21.07
CA CYS A 357 20.61 -36.80 -20.86
C CYS A 357 20.40 -36.45 -19.38
N ARG A 358 19.48 -37.12 -18.69
CA ARG A 358 19.25 -36.88 -17.26
C ARG A 358 20.49 -37.12 -16.43
N LYS A 359 21.21 -38.21 -16.65
CA LYS A 359 22.45 -38.55 -15.87
C LYS A 359 23.54 -37.48 -16.09
N LEU A 360 23.69 -36.96 -17.28
CA LEU A 360 24.72 -35.98 -17.62
C LEU A 360 24.33 -34.55 -17.18
N LEU A 361 23.07 -34.20 -17.34
CA LEU A 361 22.60 -32.84 -17.06
C LEU A 361 22.10 -32.59 -15.63
N ALA A 362 21.70 -33.64 -14.91
CA ALA A 362 21.16 -33.46 -13.55
C ALA A 362 22.07 -32.66 -12.62
N PRO A 363 23.41 -32.84 -12.60
CA PRO A 363 24.30 -32.05 -11.75
C PRO A 363 24.30 -30.54 -12.19
N ALA A 364 24.37 -30.27 -13.50
CA ALA A 364 24.37 -28.90 -14.04
C ALA A 364 23.04 -28.21 -13.77
N LEU A 365 21.91 -28.88 -14.05
CA LEU A 365 20.56 -28.35 -13.74
C LEU A 365 20.33 -28.18 -12.23
N ALA A 366 20.92 -29.06 -11.39
CA ALA A 366 20.82 -28.93 -9.94
C ALA A 366 21.60 -27.71 -9.43
N THR A 367 22.80 -27.49 -9.93
CA THR A 367 23.60 -26.31 -9.54
C THR A 367 22.92 -25.01 -9.99
N SER A 368 22.38 -24.98 -11.22
CA SER A 368 21.59 -23.84 -11.73
C SER A 368 20.33 -23.61 -10.89
N ALA A 369 19.53 -24.65 -10.64
CA ALA A 369 18.33 -24.51 -9.81
C ALA A 369 18.66 -24.03 -8.38
N LEU A 370 19.70 -24.58 -7.75
CA LEU A 370 20.12 -24.19 -6.41
C LEU A 370 20.60 -22.75 -6.35
N SER A 371 21.33 -22.27 -7.37
CA SER A 371 21.79 -20.88 -7.42
C SER A 371 20.62 -19.90 -7.56
N SER A 372 19.64 -20.17 -8.44
CA SER A 372 18.45 -19.35 -8.60
C SER A 372 17.55 -19.39 -7.37
N ILE A 373 17.31 -20.58 -6.78
CA ILE A 373 16.56 -20.71 -5.54
C ILE A 373 17.25 -19.95 -4.40
N ALA A 374 18.57 -20.06 -4.27
CA ALA A 374 19.34 -19.33 -3.27
C ALA A 374 19.23 -17.81 -3.46
N ALA A 375 19.27 -17.30 -4.71
CA ALA A 375 19.09 -15.88 -5.02
C ALA A 375 17.70 -15.36 -4.59
N TYR A 376 16.64 -16.15 -4.79
CA TYR A 376 15.31 -15.81 -4.29
C TYR A 376 15.23 -15.91 -2.76
N LEU A 377 15.75 -16.98 -2.15
CA LEU A 377 15.70 -17.15 -0.69
C LEU A 377 16.52 -16.09 0.05
N LEU A 378 17.55 -15.53 -0.57
CA LEU A 378 18.30 -14.41 0.01
C LEU A 378 17.41 -13.17 0.21
N GLN A 379 16.37 -13.00 -0.59
CA GLN A 379 15.40 -11.93 -0.43
C GLN A 379 14.55 -12.09 0.84
N LEU A 380 14.50 -13.28 1.47
CA LEU A 380 13.85 -13.46 2.78
C LEU A 380 14.54 -12.69 3.90
N ALA A 381 15.83 -12.38 3.74
CA ALA A 381 16.56 -11.52 4.69
C ALA A 381 16.10 -10.07 4.67
N THR A 382 15.29 -9.66 3.66
CA THR A 382 14.75 -8.31 3.57
C THR A 382 13.55 -8.19 4.50
N PRO A 383 13.36 -7.04 5.17
CA PRO A 383 12.25 -6.82 6.09
C PRO A 383 10.93 -6.42 5.35
N PHE A 384 10.79 -6.79 4.08
CA PHE A 384 9.60 -6.52 3.27
C PHE A 384 8.74 -7.78 3.14
N PRO A 385 7.59 -7.87 3.83
CA PRO A 385 6.73 -9.06 3.77
C PRO A 385 6.30 -9.43 2.35
N GLY A 386 6.00 -8.44 1.49
CA GLY A 386 5.65 -8.71 0.10
C GLY A 386 6.78 -9.34 -0.71
N ILE A 387 8.02 -8.91 -0.49
CA ILE A 387 9.19 -9.48 -1.16
C ILE A 387 9.49 -10.87 -0.61
N GLN A 388 9.31 -11.09 0.68
CA GLN A 388 9.44 -12.42 1.29
C GLN A 388 8.43 -13.41 0.69
N GLN A 389 7.18 -12.98 0.49
CA GLN A 389 6.17 -13.81 -0.19
C GLN A 389 6.56 -14.12 -1.64
N MET A 390 7.04 -13.11 -2.39
CA MET A 390 7.53 -13.30 -3.76
C MET A 390 8.73 -14.27 -3.80
N ALA A 391 9.63 -14.15 -2.83
CA ALA A 391 10.81 -15.02 -2.72
C ALA A 391 10.44 -16.49 -2.49
N VAL A 392 9.55 -16.77 -1.51
CA VAL A 392 9.07 -18.13 -1.23
C VAL A 392 8.31 -18.70 -2.43
N PHE A 393 7.41 -17.91 -3.01
CA PHE A 393 6.63 -18.31 -4.17
C PHE A 393 7.54 -18.71 -5.34
N SER A 394 8.53 -17.87 -5.63
CA SER A 394 9.46 -18.10 -6.74
C SER A 394 10.41 -19.28 -6.48
N ALA A 395 10.96 -19.37 -5.29
CA ALA A 395 11.85 -20.48 -4.91
C ALA A 395 11.13 -21.83 -4.96
N ALA A 396 9.91 -21.89 -4.42
CA ALA A 396 9.09 -23.10 -4.43
C ALA A 396 8.65 -23.48 -5.85
N GLY A 397 8.31 -22.50 -6.67
CA GLY A 397 7.92 -22.71 -8.07
C GLY A 397 9.08 -23.26 -8.92
N LEU A 398 10.28 -22.69 -8.79
CA LEU A 398 11.47 -23.17 -9.46
C LEU A 398 11.84 -24.59 -9.02
N ALA A 399 11.80 -24.86 -7.71
CA ALA A 399 12.05 -26.19 -7.18
C ALA A 399 11.05 -27.20 -7.73
N GLY A 400 9.74 -26.87 -7.72
CA GLY A 400 8.70 -27.73 -8.26
C GLY A 400 8.86 -28.03 -9.75
N THR A 401 9.22 -27.03 -10.55
CA THR A 401 9.50 -27.20 -11.99
C THR A 401 10.73 -28.05 -12.21
N TRP A 402 11.82 -27.81 -11.48
CA TRP A 402 13.03 -28.58 -11.57
C TRP A 402 12.81 -30.07 -11.22
N PHE A 403 12.09 -30.36 -10.11
CA PHE A 403 11.71 -31.72 -9.74
C PHE A 403 10.88 -32.40 -10.82
N ALA A 404 9.91 -31.68 -11.41
CA ALA A 404 9.09 -32.19 -12.51
C ALA A 404 9.95 -32.55 -13.73
N VAL A 405 10.90 -31.70 -14.13
CA VAL A 405 11.82 -32.00 -15.27
C VAL A 405 12.70 -33.20 -14.99
N ILE A 406 13.24 -33.33 -13.77
CA ILE A 406 14.10 -34.50 -13.43
C ILE A 406 13.28 -35.78 -13.32
N ALA A 407 12.05 -35.74 -12.77
CA ALA A 407 11.20 -36.92 -12.58
C ALA A 407 10.53 -37.39 -13.90
N LEU A 408 10.02 -36.45 -14.69
CA LEU A 408 9.21 -36.73 -15.88
C LEU A 408 10.00 -36.62 -17.20
N GLY A 409 11.13 -35.91 -17.21
CA GLY A 409 11.99 -35.77 -18.40
C GLY A 409 12.42 -37.04 -19.06
N PRO A 410 12.77 -38.15 -18.33
CA PRO A 410 13.11 -39.44 -18.92
C PRO A 410 12.02 -40.03 -19.82
N PHE A 411 10.77 -39.63 -19.67
CA PHE A 411 9.62 -40.04 -20.49
C PHE A 411 9.49 -39.22 -21.80
N TYR A 412 10.20 -38.11 -21.90
CA TYR A 412 10.26 -37.32 -23.11
C TYR A 412 11.01 -38.05 -24.23
N GLN A 413 10.38 -38.26 -25.37
CA GLN A 413 10.99 -38.81 -26.55
C GLN A 413 11.40 -37.71 -27.52
N PRO A 414 12.72 -37.49 -27.74
CA PRO A 414 13.19 -36.45 -28.62
C PRO A 414 12.84 -36.75 -30.07
N LYS A 415 12.20 -35.77 -30.74
CA LYS A 415 12.01 -35.77 -32.18
C LYS A 415 12.95 -34.76 -32.83
N ASN A 416 13.62 -35.14 -33.92
CA ASN A 416 14.44 -34.21 -34.68
C ASN A 416 13.58 -33.14 -35.35
N SER A 417 13.88 -31.88 -35.04
CA SER A 417 13.21 -30.72 -35.63
C SER A 417 14.11 -30.07 -36.69
N ASN A 418 13.57 -29.88 -37.92
CA ASN A 418 14.28 -29.16 -38.99
C ASN A 418 14.60 -27.70 -38.58
N THR A 419 13.81 -27.10 -37.70
CA THR A 419 14.05 -25.75 -37.21
C THR A 419 15.29 -25.72 -36.31
N ILE A 420 15.44 -26.66 -35.40
CA ILE A 420 16.62 -26.77 -34.54
C ILE A 420 17.88 -26.95 -35.35
N ARG A 421 17.82 -27.80 -36.40
CA ARG A 421 18.92 -27.99 -37.37
C ARG A 421 19.28 -26.69 -38.11
N ARG A 422 18.29 -25.91 -38.53
CA ARG A 422 18.51 -24.59 -39.18
C ARG A 422 19.15 -23.60 -38.22
N CYS A 423 18.66 -23.52 -36.97
CA CYS A 423 19.26 -22.69 -35.92
C CYS A 423 20.70 -23.09 -35.60
N SER A 424 21.00 -24.38 -35.57
CA SER A 424 22.37 -24.90 -35.40
C SER A 424 23.30 -24.49 -36.53
N VAL A 425 22.85 -24.59 -37.81
CA VAL A 425 23.61 -24.10 -38.97
C VAL A 425 23.79 -22.58 -38.91
N PHE A 426 22.75 -21.83 -38.54
CA PHE A 426 22.85 -20.39 -38.37
C PHE A 426 23.87 -20.00 -37.30
N PHE A 427 23.87 -20.68 -36.19
CA PHE A 427 24.87 -20.47 -35.14
C PHE A 427 26.30 -20.70 -35.64
N GLN A 428 26.53 -21.82 -36.29
CA GLN A 428 27.85 -22.19 -36.80
C GLN A 428 28.38 -21.24 -37.88
N ASN A 429 27.50 -20.77 -38.78
CA ASN A 429 27.92 -19.94 -39.90
C ASN A 429 28.04 -18.45 -39.59
N TYR A 430 27.22 -17.95 -38.65
CA TYR A 430 27.13 -16.49 -38.41
C TYR A 430 27.52 -16.10 -37.00
N VAL A 431 26.99 -16.81 -35.99
CA VAL A 431 27.11 -16.39 -34.60
C VAL A 431 28.47 -16.80 -34.00
N GLN A 432 28.88 -18.03 -34.22
CA GLN A 432 30.16 -18.55 -33.73
C GLN A 432 31.37 -17.78 -34.29
N PRO A 433 31.47 -17.48 -35.64
CA PRO A 433 32.56 -16.68 -36.17
C PRO A 433 32.60 -15.26 -35.61
N LEU A 434 31.42 -14.64 -35.37
CA LEU A 434 31.32 -13.33 -34.76
C LEU A 434 31.95 -13.31 -33.38
N TYR A 435 31.57 -14.23 -32.50
CA TYR A 435 32.13 -14.34 -31.16
C TYR A 435 33.62 -14.68 -31.19
N HIS A 436 34.05 -15.52 -32.13
CA HIS A 436 35.46 -15.84 -32.34
C HIS A 436 36.27 -14.61 -32.74
N LYS A 437 35.77 -13.78 -33.69
CA LYS A 437 36.39 -12.53 -34.13
C LYS A 437 36.49 -11.51 -32.97
N PHE A 438 35.43 -11.32 -32.19
CA PHE A 438 35.48 -10.48 -30.99
C PHE A 438 36.56 -10.94 -30.01
N ARG A 439 36.66 -12.22 -29.78
CA ARG A 439 37.62 -12.82 -28.85
C ARG A 439 39.07 -12.77 -29.35
N SER A 440 39.29 -12.84 -30.65
CA SER A 440 40.64 -12.77 -31.23
C SER A 440 41.29 -11.40 -31.04
N HIS A 441 40.49 -10.32 -30.95
CA HIS A 441 40.93 -8.96 -30.68
C HIS A 441 40.90 -8.64 -29.16
N HIS A 442 41.70 -9.37 -28.38
CA HIS A 442 41.67 -9.34 -26.91
C HIS A 442 41.77 -7.92 -26.31
N ARG A 443 42.59 -7.02 -26.86
CA ARG A 443 42.75 -5.62 -26.39
C ARG A 443 41.48 -4.80 -26.61
N LEU A 444 40.85 -4.91 -27.79
CA LEU A 444 39.59 -4.21 -28.10
C LEU A 444 38.45 -4.72 -27.24
N TYR A 445 38.36 -6.02 -27.08
CA TYR A 445 37.36 -6.68 -26.22
C TYR A 445 37.44 -6.25 -24.75
N MET A 446 38.65 -6.28 -24.18
CA MET A 446 38.88 -5.77 -22.83
C MET A 446 38.57 -4.27 -22.68
N GLY A 447 38.93 -3.47 -23.71
CA GLY A 447 38.60 -2.04 -23.73
C GLY A 447 37.06 -1.79 -23.75
N VAL A 448 36.30 -2.56 -24.52
CA VAL A 448 34.84 -2.44 -24.56
C VAL A 448 34.23 -2.82 -23.20
N ILE A 449 34.67 -3.90 -22.59
CA ILE A 449 34.17 -4.32 -21.26
C ILE A 449 34.50 -3.29 -20.19
N CYS A 450 35.74 -2.80 -20.12
CA CYS A 450 36.15 -1.77 -19.19
C CYS A 450 35.38 -0.45 -19.45
N GLY A 451 35.18 -0.11 -20.70
CA GLY A 451 34.34 1.03 -21.10
C GLY A 451 32.88 0.92 -20.63
N LEU A 452 32.27 -0.25 -20.79
CA LEU A 452 30.91 -0.50 -20.33
C LEU A 452 30.82 -0.42 -18.79
N PHE A 453 31.79 -1.00 -18.08
CA PHE A 453 31.86 -0.84 -16.63
C PHE A 453 31.99 0.62 -16.20
N LEU A 454 32.88 1.37 -16.87
CA LEU A 454 33.09 2.80 -16.59
C LEU A 454 31.82 3.61 -16.86
N VAL A 455 31.20 3.43 -18.02
CA VAL A 455 29.98 4.15 -18.39
C VAL A 455 28.84 3.84 -17.42
N THR A 456 28.61 2.56 -17.07
CA THR A 456 27.57 2.19 -16.10
C THR A 456 27.87 2.76 -14.70
N ALA A 457 29.12 2.74 -14.26
CA ALA A 457 29.53 3.34 -12.99
C ALA A 457 29.30 4.86 -12.96
N LEU A 458 29.66 5.57 -14.03
CA LEU A 458 29.43 7.00 -14.17
C LEU A 458 27.93 7.35 -14.17
N ILE A 459 27.10 6.59 -14.88
CA ILE A 459 25.64 6.76 -14.85
C ILE A 459 25.13 6.61 -13.42
N LEU A 460 25.50 5.54 -12.74
CA LEU A 460 25.02 5.26 -11.37
C LEU A 460 25.47 6.30 -10.35
N GLN A 461 26.67 6.86 -10.53
CA GLN A 461 27.22 7.91 -9.64
C GLN A 461 26.39 9.21 -9.71
N HIS A 462 25.81 9.53 -10.86
CA HIS A 462 25.04 10.76 -11.07
C HIS A 462 23.53 10.60 -10.80
N GLN A 463 23.06 9.37 -10.54
CA GLN A 463 21.63 9.13 -10.32
C GLN A 463 21.21 9.39 -8.88
N PRO A 464 20.16 10.20 -8.66
CA PRO A 464 19.63 10.41 -7.33
C PRO A 464 19.00 9.13 -6.79
N SER A 465 19.03 8.97 -5.49
CA SER A 465 18.25 7.92 -4.83
C SER A 465 16.82 8.41 -4.60
N ASN A 466 15.84 7.62 -5.03
CA ASN A 466 14.45 7.92 -4.80
C ASN A 466 13.88 6.95 -3.74
N ASN A 467 13.53 7.51 -2.58
CA ASN A 467 13.00 6.75 -1.46
C ASN A 467 11.61 7.28 -1.05
N ASP A 468 10.96 8.11 -1.87
CA ASP A 468 9.63 8.65 -1.57
C ASP A 468 8.57 7.54 -1.70
N VAL A 469 7.93 7.20 -0.59
CA VAL A 469 6.86 6.20 -0.54
C VAL A 469 5.66 6.56 -1.42
N ARG A 470 5.46 7.86 -1.73
CA ARG A 470 4.38 8.33 -2.60
C ARG A 470 4.49 7.78 -4.02
N THR A 471 5.71 7.48 -4.47
CA THR A 471 5.96 6.88 -5.79
C THR A 471 5.44 5.43 -5.90
N LEU A 472 5.06 4.81 -4.79
CA LEU A 472 4.48 3.46 -4.75
C LEU A 472 2.95 3.46 -4.87
N ASN A 473 2.32 4.65 -4.98
CA ASN A 473 0.87 4.76 -5.10
C ASN A 473 0.40 4.16 -6.43
N THR A 474 -0.52 3.20 -6.34
CA THR A 474 -1.14 2.52 -7.50
C THR A 474 -2.49 3.11 -7.89
N SER A 475 -2.94 4.16 -7.21
CA SER A 475 -4.22 4.81 -7.49
C SER A 475 -4.14 5.61 -8.79
N GLY A 476 -5.15 5.46 -9.64
CA GLY A 476 -5.23 6.24 -10.88
C GLY A 476 -5.39 7.75 -10.63
N ASP A 477 -4.91 8.57 -11.56
CA ASP A 477 -4.91 10.03 -11.46
C ASP A 477 -6.29 10.63 -11.15
N ALA A 478 -7.37 10.04 -11.66
CA ALA A 478 -8.73 10.46 -11.39
C ALA A 478 -9.12 10.36 -9.90
N LEU A 479 -8.69 9.30 -9.21
CA LEU A 479 -8.92 9.12 -7.77
C LEU A 479 -8.11 10.12 -6.95
N ILE A 480 -6.87 10.38 -7.36
CA ILE A 480 -5.98 11.35 -6.71
C ILE A 480 -6.58 12.76 -6.85
N GLU A 481 -7.06 13.11 -8.05
CA GLU A 481 -7.70 14.41 -8.28
C GLU A 481 -8.99 14.56 -7.49
N THR A 482 -9.82 13.51 -7.42
CA THR A 482 -11.04 13.49 -6.61
C THR A 482 -10.73 13.69 -5.13
N SER A 483 -9.74 12.98 -4.61
CA SER A 483 -9.27 13.13 -3.22
C SER A 483 -8.78 14.55 -2.95
N ARG A 484 -8.04 15.17 -3.88
CA ARG A 484 -7.59 16.57 -3.77
C ARG A 484 -8.76 17.55 -3.75
N LYS A 485 -9.80 17.36 -4.58
CA LYS A 485 -11.02 18.19 -4.57
C LYS A 485 -11.74 18.09 -3.23
N ILE A 486 -11.88 16.89 -2.68
CA ILE A 486 -12.50 16.66 -1.38
C ILE A 486 -11.68 17.32 -0.27
N GLU A 487 -10.35 17.20 -0.32
CA GLU A 487 -9.47 17.86 0.63
C GLU A 487 -9.60 19.38 0.60
N GLN A 488 -9.73 19.99 -0.57
CA GLN A 488 -9.98 21.43 -0.71
C GLN A 488 -11.35 21.86 -0.16
N LEU A 489 -12.38 21.03 -0.36
CA LEU A 489 -13.74 21.31 0.10
C LEU A 489 -13.88 21.16 1.62
N LEU A 490 -13.39 20.06 2.17
CA LEU A 490 -13.57 19.72 3.58
C LEU A 490 -12.44 20.25 4.46
N GLN A 491 -11.22 20.34 3.92
CA GLN A 491 -9.99 20.57 4.69
C GLN A 491 -9.95 19.68 5.96
N PRO A 492 -9.89 18.37 5.78
CA PRO A 492 -9.91 17.44 6.91
C PRO A 492 -8.64 17.58 7.76
N ASN A 493 -8.67 17.05 8.98
CA ASN A 493 -7.47 16.91 9.77
C ASN A 493 -6.48 15.96 9.08
N SER A 494 -5.18 16.28 9.22
CA SER A 494 -4.14 15.42 8.66
C SER A 494 -4.07 14.10 9.42
N SER A 495 -4.26 12.99 8.72
CA SER A 495 -3.99 11.65 9.25
C SER A 495 -2.52 11.24 9.11
N ALA A 496 -1.74 12.00 8.34
CA ALA A 496 -0.33 11.72 8.08
C ALA A 496 0.61 12.48 9.03
N ARG A 497 0.21 13.69 9.49
CA ARG A 497 1.02 14.56 10.37
C ARG A 497 0.21 14.94 11.60
N PHE A 498 0.64 14.50 12.78
CA PHE A 498 -0.03 14.71 14.04
C PHE A 498 0.96 14.66 15.21
N TYR A 499 0.52 15.10 16.38
CA TYR A 499 1.28 14.90 17.61
C TYR A 499 0.78 13.70 18.39
N VAL A 500 1.71 12.96 18.97
CA VAL A 500 1.47 11.95 20.00
C VAL A 500 1.87 12.57 21.33
N VAL A 501 0.91 12.62 22.24
CA VAL A 501 1.13 13.10 23.61
C VAL A 501 1.04 11.93 24.56
N SER A 502 2.06 11.75 25.37
CA SER A 502 2.23 10.65 26.32
C SER A 502 2.33 11.18 27.75
N ALA A 503 1.71 10.51 28.71
CA ALA A 503 1.76 10.87 30.12
C ALA A 503 1.64 9.63 31.03
N ALA A 504 1.97 9.76 32.30
CA ALA A 504 1.81 8.69 33.29
C ALA A 504 0.35 8.50 33.72
N SER A 505 -0.48 9.56 33.65
CA SER A 505 -1.90 9.51 34.04
C SER A 505 -2.79 10.26 33.05
N GLU A 506 -4.10 9.96 33.07
CA GLU A 506 -5.12 10.65 32.25
C GLU A 506 -5.16 12.15 32.55
N VAL A 507 -5.02 12.54 33.81
CA VAL A 507 -5.01 13.95 34.25
C VAL A 507 -3.83 14.70 33.62
N GLN A 508 -2.63 14.15 33.78
CA GLN A 508 -1.42 14.75 33.17
C GLN A 508 -1.47 14.80 31.65
N LEU A 509 -2.12 13.81 31.01
CA LEU A 509 -2.27 13.79 29.57
C LEU A 509 -3.11 14.98 29.09
N ILE A 510 -4.25 15.23 29.73
CA ILE A 510 -5.12 16.36 29.36
C ILE A 510 -4.39 17.68 29.58
N GLU A 511 -3.68 17.85 30.70
CA GLU A 511 -2.89 19.05 30.95
C GLU A 511 -1.79 19.28 29.92
N ARG A 512 -1.12 18.21 29.46
CA ARG A 512 -0.12 18.29 28.37
C ARG A 512 -0.76 18.68 27.04
N LEU A 513 -1.94 18.15 26.74
CA LEU A 513 -2.70 18.53 25.55
C LEU A 513 -3.11 20.01 25.57
N GLU A 514 -3.51 20.53 26.73
CA GLU A 514 -3.82 21.97 26.91
C GLU A 514 -2.56 22.84 26.74
N LYS A 515 -1.42 22.45 27.33
CA LYS A 515 -0.14 23.16 27.15
C LYS A 515 0.30 23.16 25.68
N LEU A 516 0.16 22.03 24.99
CA LEU A 516 0.46 21.94 23.56
C LEU A 516 -0.46 22.82 22.74
N HIS A 517 -1.77 22.90 23.08
CA HIS A 517 -2.71 23.82 22.44
C HIS A 517 -2.26 25.27 22.54
N VAL A 518 -1.77 25.71 23.71
CA VAL A 518 -1.22 27.06 23.89
C VAL A 518 0.08 27.23 23.10
N ALA A 519 0.98 26.26 23.13
CA ALA A 519 2.26 26.31 22.39
C ALA A 519 2.08 26.39 20.85
N LEU A 520 0.95 25.95 20.31
CA LEU A 520 0.63 26.05 18.89
C LEU A 520 0.08 27.43 18.46
N GLN A 521 -0.18 28.34 19.41
CA GLN A 521 -0.75 29.68 19.11
C GLN A 521 0.09 30.48 18.09
N PRO A 522 1.44 30.55 18.16
CA PRO A 522 2.24 31.27 17.17
C PRO A 522 2.07 30.74 15.73
N LEU A 523 1.88 29.43 15.57
CA LEU A 523 1.65 28.83 14.26
C LEU A 523 0.24 29.13 13.72
N ARG A 524 -0.76 29.24 14.61
CA ARG A 524 -2.11 29.70 14.25
C ARG A 524 -2.13 31.15 13.81
N GLU A 525 -1.43 32.03 14.52
CA GLU A 525 -1.31 33.46 14.17
C GLU A 525 -0.64 33.67 12.80
N ARG A 526 0.35 32.83 12.48
CA ARG A 526 0.98 32.80 11.15
C ARG A 526 0.14 32.06 10.09
N LYS A 527 -1.05 31.57 10.44
CA LYS A 527 -1.96 30.81 9.58
C LYS A 527 -1.34 29.51 9.02
N LEU A 528 -0.32 28.98 9.65
CA LEU A 528 0.28 27.70 9.30
C LEU A 528 -0.61 26.53 9.75
N ILE A 529 -1.30 26.69 10.89
CA ILE A 529 -2.30 25.74 11.39
C ILE A 529 -3.66 26.43 11.38
N SER A 530 -4.66 25.82 10.75
CA SER A 530 -6.03 26.35 10.70
C SER A 530 -6.80 25.97 11.97
N SER A 531 -6.66 24.76 12.42
CA SER A 531 -7.23 24.23 13.68
C SER A 531 -6.50 22.95 14.08
N GLU A 532 -6.68 22.58 15.32
CA GLU A 532 -6.28 21.27 15.85
C GLU A 532 -7.48 20.59 16.50
N GLN A 533 -7.39 19.29 16.67
CA GLN A 533 -8.38 18.47 17.36
C GLN A 533 -7.68 17.57 18.38
N SER A 534 -8.07 17.70 19.64
CA SER A 534 -7.53 16.92 20.75
C SER A 534 -8.61 16.57 21.77
N LEU A 535 -8.34 15.60 22.60
CA LEU A 535 -9.25 15.16 23.66
C LEU A 535 -9.52 16.28 24.71
N ALA A 536 -8.53 17.16 24.96
CA ALA A 536 -8.69 18.29 25.90
C ALA A 536 -9.75 19.30 25.48
N GLN A 537 -10.04 19.43 24.16
CA GLN A 537 -11.12 20.29 23.69
C GLN A 537 -12.51 19.77 24.04
N TRP A 538 -12.66 18.47 24.23
CA TRP A 538 -13.92 17.80 24.56
C TRP A 538 -14.06 17.50 26.06
N SER A 539 -12.94 17.29 26.76
CA SER A 539 -12.86 17.09 28.19
C SER A 539 -11.66 17.90 28.72
N PRO A 540 -11.86 19.18 29.08
CA PRO A 540 -10.83 20.00 29.69
C PRO A 540 -10.31 19.40 31.00
N SER A 541 -9.12 19.83 31.46
CA SER A 541 -8.57 19.39 32.73
C SER A 541 -9.52 19.72 33.91
N LEU A 542 -9.49 18.90 34.94
CA LEU A 542 -10.32 19.10 36.14
C LEU A 542 -10.08 20.48 36.75
N LYS A 543 -8.83 20.94 36.73
CA LYS A 543 -8.44 22.27 37.18
C LYS A 543 -9.15 23.36 36.38
N GLN A 544 -9.16 23.24 35.03
CA GLN A 544 -9.81 24.19 34.15
C GLN A 544 -11.34 24.20 34.38
N GLN A 545 -11.93 23.02 34.58
CA GLN A 545 -13.37 22.90 34.88
C GLN A 545 -13.75 23.56 36.20
N GLU A 546 -12.92 23.47 37.21
CA GLU A 546 -13.12 24.12 38.51
C GLU A 546 -12.98 25.64 38.39
N GLU A 547 -11.97 26.14 37.69
CA GLU A 547 -11.81 27.55 37.38
C GLU A 547 -13.01 28.11 36.59
N ASP A 548 -13.48 27.37 35.59
CA ASP A 548 -14.66 27.74 34.78
C ASP A 548 -15.93 27.77 35.65
N HIS A 549 -16.14 26.77 36.47
CA HIS A 549 -17.28 26.73 37.40
C HIS A 549 -17.27 27.92 38.34
N THR A 550 -16.10 28.26 38.91
CA THR A 550 -15.96 29.41 39.79
C THR A 550 -16.27 30.73 39.08
N LEU A 551 -15.78 30.89 37.86
CA LEU A 551 -16.02 32.05 37.01
C LEU A 551 -17.52 32.18 36.65
N ILE A 552 -18.16 31.09 36.21
CA ILE A 552 -19.59 31.02 35.90
C ILE A 552 -20.43 31.41 37.13
N ASN A 553 -20.12 30.79 38.30
CA ASN A 553 -20.86 31.06 39.52
C ASN A 553 -20.76 32.55 39.91
N ASN A 554 -19.55 33.11 39.96
CA ASN A 554 -19.34 34.49 40.39
C ASN A 554 -19.87 35.50 39.40
N LYS A 555 -19.62 35.36 38.10
CA LYS A 555 -19.99 36.36 37.11
C LYS A 555 -21.43 36.20 36.58
N LEU A 556 -21.87 34.96 36.35
CA LEU A 556 -23.19 34.73 35.77
C LEU A 556 -24.26 34.56 36.84
N PHE A 557 -24.10 33.62 37.79
CA PHE A 557 -25.18 33.29 38.72
C PHE A 557 -25.28 34.26 39.89
N GLN A 558 -24.19 34.86 40.37
CA GLN A 558 -24.23 35.83 41.47
C GLN A 558 -24.51 37.29 40.93
N GLN A 559 -23.91 37.67 39.79
CA GLN A 559 -23.95 39.07 39.35
C GLN A 559 -24.94 39.32 38.18
N ALA A 560 -24.88 38.47 37.09
CA ALA A 560 -25.68 38.74 35.90
C ALA A 560 -27.08 38.16 35.98
N LEU A 561 -27.31 37.03 36.63
CA LEU A 561 -28.61 36.37 36.71
C LEU A 561 -29.68 37.22 37.41
N PRO A 562 -29.45 37.92 38.57
CA PRO A 562 -30.43 38.82 39.14
C PRO A 562 -30.86 39.93 38.18
N LYS A 563 -29.92 40.48 37.38
CA LYS A 563 -30.19 41.49 36.40
C LYS A 563 -31.00 40.92 35.21
N LEU A 564 -30.70 39.71 34.79
CA LEU A 564 -31.47 38.99 33.77
C LEU A 564 -32.90 38.73 34.25
N CYS A 565 -33.10 38.30 35.49
CA CYS A 565 -34.45 38.14 36.10
C CYS A 565 -35.24 39.42 36.07
N GLN A 566 -34.58 40.54 36.41
CA GLN A 566 -35.23 41.87 36.36
C GLN A 566 -35.63 42.26 34.94
N LEU A 567 -34.75 42.10 33.95
CA LEU A 567 -35.01 42.38 32.53
C LEU A 567 -36.15 41.56 31.97
N LEU A 568 -36.28 40.31 32.37
CA LEU A 568 -37.31 39.39 31.88
C LEU A 568 -38.55 39.32 32.79
N SER A 569 -38.62 40.16 33.84
CA SER A 569 -39.73 40.17 34.80
C SER A 569 -40.04 38.81 35.46
N ILE A 570 -39.01 38.04 35.78
CA ILE A 570 -39.15 36.69 36.39
C ILE A 570 -39.53 36.87 37.84
N LYS A 571 -40.73 36.45 38.26
CA LYS A 571 -41.29 36.66 39.61
C LYS A 571 -40.53 35.98 40.73
N ASN A 572 -39.98 34.79 40.48
CA ASN A 572 -39.23 34.03 41.48
C ASN A 572 -37.82 33.73 41.02
N CYS A 573 -36.91 34.71 41.08
CA CYS A 573 -35.54 34.61 40.66
C CYS A 573 -34.70 33.60 41.51
N SER A 574 -35.04 33.46 42.78
CA SER A 574 -34.34 32.50 43.66
C SER A 574 -34.62 31.05 43.32
N ALA A 575 -35.85 30.69 43.03
CA ALA A 575 -36.19 29.34 42.55
C ALA A 575 -35.60 29.11 41.16
N PHE A 576 -35.65 30.12 40.29
CA PHE A 576 -35.02 30.07 38.96
C PHE A 576 -33.49 29.87 39.08
N LYS A 577 -32.82 30.62 40.01
CA LYS A 577 -31.41 30.44 40.28
C LYS A 577 -31.12 29.01 40.75
N GLN A 578 -31.94 28.43 41.62
CA GLN A 578 -31.76 27.09 42.15
C GLN A 578 -31.86 26.00 41.07
N SER A 579 -32.76 26.17 40.09
CA SER A 579 -32.87 25.26 38.97
C SER A 579 -31.74 25.43 37.95
N ALA A 580 -31.18 26.62 37.77
CA ALA A 580 -30.07 26.91 36.87
C ALA A 580 -28.70 26.47 37.38
N ILE A 581 -28.49 26.57 38.69
CA ILE A 581 -27.23 26.14 39.36
C ILE A 581 -27.21 24.62 39.51
N SER A 582 -26.38 23.93 38.70
CA SER A 582 -26.01 22.53 39.00
C SER A 582 -24.94 22.53 40.11
N GLN A 583 -25.03 21.57 41.01
CA GLN A 583 -23.92 21.30 41.95
C GLN A 583 -22.68 20.94 41.17
N LEU A 584 -21.49 21.29 41.70
CA LEU A 584 -20.21 20.86 41.11
C LEU A 584 -20.20 19.32 41.10
N GLN A 585 -20.27 18.76 39.92
CA GLN A 585 -20.18 17.33 39.70
C GLN A 585 -18.71 16.88 39.77
N GLN A 586 -18.45 15.60 40.06
CA GLN A 586 -17.14 15.05 39.74
C GLN A 586 -16.85 15.38 38.29
N GLY A 587 -15.72 16.04 37.96
CA GLY A 587 -15.47 16.65 36.68
C GLY A 587 -15.65 15.70 35.50
N LEU A 588 -15.93 16.26 34.34
CA LEU A 588 -16.01 15.51 33.08
C LEU A 588 -14.65 14.90 32.74
N THR A 589 -14.59 13.60 32.61
CA THR A 589 -13.37 12.86 32.25
C THR A 589 -13.50 12.24 30.88
N PRO A 590 -12.39 11.89 30.21
CA PRO A 590 -12.41 11.17 28.91
C PRO A 590 -13.24 9.89 28.93
N GLN A 591 -13.40 9.25 30.09
CA GLN A 591 -14.18 8.03 30.23
C GLN A 591 -15.66 8.23 29.98
N HIS A 592 -16.23 9.39 30.31
CA HIS A 592 -17.62 9.74 30.03
C HIS A 592 -17.90 9.91 28.53
N LEU A 593 -16.85 10.13 27.72
CA LEU A 593 -16.95 10.35 26.28
C LEU A 593 -16.81 9.07 25.43
N LYS A 594 -16.69 7.90 26.07
CA LYS A 594 -16.45 6.62 25.36
C LYS A 594 -17.55 6.24 24.34
N THR A 595 -18.77 6.70 24.55
CA THR A 595 -19.90 6.42 23.67
C THR A 595 -19.92 7.30 22.40
N LEU A 596 -19.07 8.33 22.33
CA LEU A 596 -19.00 9.23 21.19
C LEU A 596 -17.98 8.73 20.16
N SER A 597 -18.44 8.01 19.15
CA SER A 597 -17.58 7.46 18.07
C SER A 597 -16.82 8.54 17.30
N ILE A 598 -17.35 9.76 17.22
CA ILE A 598 -16.68 10.90 16.57
C ILE A 598 -15.30 11.25 17.20
N LEU A 599 -15.07 10.82 18.44
CA LEU A 599 -13.82 11.04 19.15
C LEU A 599 -12.82 9.90 19.03
N ASP A 600 -13.19 8.81 18.38
CA ASP A 600 -12.33 7.64 18.23
C ASP A 600 -10.92 7.95 17.70
N PRO A 601 -10.73 8.88 16.73
CA PRO A 601 -9.38 9.24 16.25
C PRO A 601 -8.47 9.88 17.30
N ILE A 602 -9.04 10.56 18.29
CA ILE A 602 -8.28 11.25 19.35
C ILE A 602 -8.43 10.59 20.71
N ARG A 603 -9.07 9.41 20.76
CA ARG A 603 -9.33 8.67 21.98
C ARG A 603 -8.02 8.24 22.66
N LEU A 604 -8.09 8.21 23.99
CA LEU A 604 -6.99 7.79 24.84
C LEU A 604 -6.71 6.29 24.67
N ILE A 605 -5.44 5.94 24.56
CA ILE A 605 -4.92 4.57 24.58
C ILE A 605 -4.08 4.35 25.83
N LYS A 606 -4.22 3.19 26.44
CA LYS A 606 -3.33 2.69 27.49
C LYS A 606 -2.36 1.69 26.89
N SER A 607 -1.07 2.00 26.95
CA SER A 607 -0.01 1.13 26.46
C SER A 607 1.20 1.20 27.39
N GLY A 608 1.76 0.06 27.74
CA GLY A 608 2.85 0.01 28.72
C GLY A 608 2.45 0.58 30.09
N GLN A 609 3.27 1.45 30.67
CA GLN A 609 3.01 2.11 31.95
C GLN A 609 2.36 3.50 31.80
N GLY A 610 1.92 3.87 30.59
CA GLY A 610 1.43 5.21 30.31
C GLY A 610 0.12 5.27 29.56
N VAL A 611 -0.36 6.50 29.40
CA VAL A 611 -1.53 6.87 28.61
C VAL A 611 -1.12 7.79 27.47
N HIS A 612 -1.71 7.60 26.30
CA HIS A 612 -1.33 8.29 25.06
C HIS A 612 -2.58 8.75 24.34
N ALA A 613 -2.49 9.91 23.69
CA ALA A 613 -3.54 10.39 22.77
C ALA A 613 -2.93 11.13 21.59
N ALA A 614 -3.65 11.16 20.48
CA ALA A 614 -3.30 11.97 19.33
C ALA A 614 -3.87 13.39 19.44
N MET A 615 -3.09 14.37 18.95
CA MET A 615 -3.59 15.67 18.57
C MET A 615 -3.49 15.79 17.06
N LEU A 616 -4.63 15.81 16.39
CA LEU A 616 -4.73 15.94 14.94
C LEU A 616 -4.64 17.41 14.54
N LEU A 617 -3.98 17.67 13.43
CA LEU A 617 -3.72 19.02 12.93
C LEU A 617 -4.42 19.26 11.60
N LYS A 618 -5.01 20.44 11.42
CA LYS A 618 -5.45 20.93 10.13
C LYS A 618 -4.41 21.92 9.60
N LEU A 619 -3.56 21.41 8.73
CA LEU A 619 -2.36 22.11 8.27
C LEU A 619 -2.62 22.92 7.00
N ASN A 620 -1.96 24.06 6.87
CA ASN A 620 -1.82 24.76 5.60
C ASN A 620 -0.73 24.08 4.74
N PRO A 621 -0.81 24.07 3.41
CA PRO A 621 0.24 23.55 2.53
C PRO A 621 1.64 24.14 2.76
N LEU A 622 1.73 25.35 3.30
CA LEU A 622 3.00 26.03 3.59
C LEU A 622 3.67 25.60 4.89
N THR A 623 3.01 24.76 5.71
CA THR A 623 3.54 24.32 7.00
C THR A 623 4.66 23.30 6.81
N THR A 624 5.84 23.62 7.31
CA THR A 624 6.99 22.71 7.28
C THR A 624 7.00 21.78 8.49
N ASP A 625 7.66 20.65 8.37
CA ASP A 625 7.82 19.72 9.49
C ASP A 625 8.74 20.28 10.58
N ASP A 626 9.69 21.15 10.21
CA ASP A 626 10.60 21.77 11.17
C ASP A 626 9.86 22.72 12.11
N ASP A 627 8.84 23.45 11.62
CA ASP A 627 7.95 24.26 12.46
C ASP A 627 7.26 23.39 13.52
N LEU A 628 6.77 22.21 13.12
CA LEU A 628 6.05 21.30 14.03
C LEU A 628 6.99 20.57 14.99
N ARG A 629 8.17 20.15 14.54
CA ARG A 629 9.20 19.51 15.37
C ARG A 629 9.75 20.46 16.44
N SER A 630 9.93 21.73 16.08
CA SER A 630 10.40 22.75 17.03
C SER A 630 9.47 22.89 18.25
N ILE A 631 8.14 22.87 18.02
CA ILE A 631 7.15 22.90 19.10
C ILE A 631 7.21 21.63 19.95
N ALA A 632 7.29 20.44 19.30
CA ALA A 632 7.39 19.18 20.04
C ALA A 632 8.61 19.15 20.97
N ALA A 633 9.76 19.66 20.51
CA ALA A 633 11.01 19.69 21.27
C ALA A 633 10.92 20.55 22.54
N THR A 634 10.02 21.54 22.57
CA THR A 634 9.82 22.40 23.76
C THR A 634 8.89 21.78 24.82
N GLN A 635 8.17 20.71 24.49
CA GLN A 635 7.13 20.12 25.34
C GLN A 635 7.50 18.70 25.78
N THR A 636 7.45 18.44 27.08
CA THR A 636 7.75 17.11 27.64
C THR A 636 6.66 16.10 27.31
N GLY A 637 7.04 14.93 26.76
CA GLY A 637 6.13 13.86 26.43
C GLY A 637 5.29 14.13 25.16
N VAL A 638 5.75 15.04 24.29
CA VAL A 638 5.14 15.34 23.00
C VAL A 638 6.08 14.92 21.88
N ASN A 639 5.60 14.07 20.99
CA ASN A 639 6.33 13.62 19.80
C ASN A 639 5.57 14.01 18.55
N PHE A 640 6.25 14.65 17.60
CA PHE A 640 5.70 14.90 16.27
C PHE A 640 5.91 13.68 15.38
N VAL A 641 4.84 13.25 14.71
CA VAL A 641 4.83 12.10 13.81
C VAL A 641 4.48 12.56 12.41
N ASN A 642 5.37 12.30 11.45
CA ASN A 642 5.07 12.36 10.01
C ASN A 642 5.21 10.94 9.43
N ARG A 643 4.07 10.28 9.18
CA ARG A 643 4.04 8.88 8.70
C ARG A 643 4.69 8.72 7.33
N ILE A 644 4.54 9.71 6.44
CA ILE A 644 5.11 9.66 5.09
C ILE A 644 6.63 9.70 5.15
N ASP A 645 7.18 10.63 5.95
CA ASP A 645 8.62 10.74 6.13
C ASP A 645 9.19 9.53 6.88
N ASN A 646 8.48 9.02 7.88
CA ASN A 646 8.89 7.83 8.61
C ASN A 646 9.00 6.62 7.68
N LEU A 647 8.01 6.41 6.81
CA LEU A 647 8.05 5.34 5.80
C LEU A 647 9.15 5.58 4.76
N SER A 648 9.35 6.81 4.31
CA SER A 648 10.42 7.16 3.37
C SER A 648 11.80 6.93 3.98
N ASN A 649 12.01 7.30 5.24
CA ASN A 649 13.25 7.05 5.98
C ASN A 649 13.51 5.55 6.20
N LEU A 650 12.45 4.77 6.41
CA LEU A 650 12.54 3.30 6.43
C LEU A 650 13.03 2.75 5.08
N LEU A 651 12.50 3.24 3.95
CA LEU A 651 12.96 2.85 2.63
C LEU A 651 14.45 3.19 2.42
N VAL A 652 14.94 4.32 2.98
CA VAL A 652 16.38 4.67 2.98
C VAL A 652 17.20 3.62 3.74
N SER A 653 16.81 3.30 4.98
CA SER A 653 17.54 2.33 5.81
C SER A 653 17.55 0.94 5.18
N TYR A 654 16.43 0.54 4.60
CA TYR A 654 16.35 -0.76 3.91
C TYR A 654 17.14 -0.79 2.61
N ARG A 655 17.16 0.30 1.85
CA ARG A 655 18.03 0.40 0.67
C ARG A 655 19.50 0.21 1.04
N GLN A 656 19.95 0.80 2.15
CA GLN A 656 21.31 0.61 2.66
C GLN A 656 21.55 -0.86 3.07
N ALA A 657 20.63 -1.45 3.83
CA ALA A 657 20.73 -2.86 4.22
C ALA A 657 20.76 -3.80 3.01
N VAL A 658 19.86 -3.61 2.03
CA VAL A 658 19.82 -4.41 0.79
C VAL A 658 21.10 -4.22 -0.02
N SER A 659 21.68 -3.02 -0.06
CA SER A 659 22.99 -2.80 -0.72
C SER A 659 24.09 -3.62 -0.08
N VAL A 660 24.13 -3.72 1.26
CA VAL A 660 25.10 -4.56 1.99
C VAL A 660 24.83 -6.04 1.71
N TYR A 661 23.56 -6.49 1.72
CA TYR A 661 23.21 -7.89 1.39
C TYR A 661 23.59 -8.23 -0.05
N LEU A 662 23.37 -7.34 -1.00
CA LEU A 662 23.77 -7.53 -2.39
C LEU A 662 25.30 -7.67 -2.52
N ALA A 663 26.08 -6.79 -1.85
CA ALA A 663 27.53 -6.85 -1.86
C ALA A 663 28.06 -8.15 -1.22
N THR A 664 27.48 -8.57 -0.09
CA THR A 664 27.85 -9.83 0.58
C THR A 664 27.49 -11.05 -0.26
N ALA A 665 26.32 -11.03 -0.94
CA ALA A 665 25.90 -12.08 -1.86
C ALA A 665 26.87 -12.22 -3.05
N LEU A 666 27.23 -11.10 -3.68
CA LEU A 666 28.20 -11.06 -4.79
C LEU A 666 29.58 -11.58 -4.34
N ALA A 667 30.03 -11.19 -3.14
CA ALA A 667 31.29 -11.67 -2.58
C ALA A 667 31.26 -13.20 -2.31
N LEU A 668 30.12 -13.72 -1.77
CA LEU A 668 29.94 -15.14 -1.54
C LEU A 668 29.90 -15.94 -2.85
N ILE A 669 29.14 -15.45 -3.84
CA ILE A 669 29.10 -16.06 -5.18
C ILE A 669 30.49 -16.07 -5.80
N ALA A 670 31.24 -14.97 -5.72
CA ALA A 670 32.63 -14.90 -6.20
C ALA A 670 33.53 -15.94 -5.49
N ALA A 671 33.43 -16.04 -4.17
CA ALA A 671 34.21 -17.03 -3.39
C ALA A 671 33.87 -18.49 -3.80
N ILE A 672 32.57 -18.80 -3.97
CA ILE A 672 32.11 -20.12 -4.43
C ILE A 672 32.63 -20.42 -5.85
N LEU A 673 32.53 -19.44 -6.76
CA LEU A 673 33.04 -19.60 -8.13
C LEU A 673 34.57 -19.79 -8.16
N PHE A 674 35.31 -19.01 -7.36
CA PHE A 674 36.76 -19.18 -7.23
C PHE A 674 37.15 -20.54 -6.61
N TYR A 675 36.41 -20.98 -5.58
CA TYR A 675 36.66 -22.31 -4.98
C TYR A 675 36.45 -23.45 -5.98
N ARG A 676 35.34 -23.40 -6.75
CA ARG A 676 34.96 -24.48 -7.67
C ARG A 676 35.71 -24.42 -9.00
N TYR A 677 35.86 -23.22 -9.59
CA TYR A 677 36.36 -23.03 -10.96
C TYR A 677 37.71 -22.29 -11.02
N ARG A 678 38.28 -21.95 -9.87
CA ARG A 678 39.48 -21.13 -9.75
C ARG A 678 39.41 -19.85 -10.60
N LEU A 679 40.46 -19.50 -11.36
CA LEU A 679 40.49 -18.30 -12.20
C LEU A 679 39.46 -18.34 -13.37
N CYS A 680 39.01 -19.52 -13.76
CA CYS A 680 37.97 -19.66 -14.78
C CYS A 680 36.61 -19.15 -14.30
N GLY A 681 36.35 -19.03 -12.98
CA GLY A 681 35.18 -18.39 -12.40
C GLY A 681 35.01 -16.93 -12.82
N LEU A 682 36.11 -16.23 -13.16
CA LEU A 682 36.04 -14.85 -13.69
C LEU A 682 35.26 -14.76 -15.00
N ARG A 683 35.29 -15.83 -15.82
CA ARG A 683 34.51 -15.86 -17.07
C ARG A 683 32.99 -15.88 -16.83
N ILE A 684 32.57 -16.32 -15.64
CA ILE A 684 31.16 -16.30 -15.19
C ILE A 684 30.86 -14.98 -14.48
N LEU A 685 31.77 -14.57 -13.59
CA LEU A 685 31.57 -13.42 -12.70
C LEU A 685 31.49 -12.09 -13.47
N ILE A 686 32.36 -11.87 -14.48
CA ILE A 686 32.41 -10.59 -15.22
C ILE A 686 31.12 -10.32 -16.00
N PRO A 687 30.61 -11.22 -16.89
CA PRO A 687 29.38 -10.96 -17.64
C PRO A 687 28.18 -10.84 -16.71
N MET A 688 28.11 -11.62 -15.62
CA MET A 688 27.06 -11.55 -14.61
C MET A 688 27.03 -10.18 -13.94
N SER A 689 28.17 -9.70 -13.44
CA SER A 689 28.27 -8.40 -12.76
C SER A 689 27.99 -7.24 -13.71
N LEU A 690 28.51 -7.31 -14.94
CA LEU A 690 28.27 -6.26 -15.95
C LEU A 690 26.79 -6.20 -16.35
N SER A 691 26.12 -7.33 -16.53
CA SER A 691 24.70 -7.40 -16.85
C SER A 691 23.84 -6.83 -15.73
N ALA A 692 24.18 -7.12 -14.49
CA ALA A 692 23.53 -6.57 -13.30
C ALA A 692 23.67 -5.05 -13.21
N LEU A 693 24.88 -4.51 -13.47
CA LEU A 693 25.14 -3.07 -13.49
C LEU A 693 24.41 -2.36 -14.65
N ILE A 694 24.37 -2.95 -15.85
CA ILE A 694 23.63 -2.40 -16.99
C ILE A 694 22.14 -2.35 -16.67
N GLY A 695 21.58 -3.43 -16.11
CA GLY A 695 20.18 -3.48 -15.70
C GLY A 695 19.84 -2.37 -14.72
N LEU A 696 20.67 -2.20 -13.69
CA LEU A 696 20.51 -1.13 -12.71
C LEU A 696 20.65 0.26 -13.31
N ALA A 697 21.66 0.48 -14.16
CA ALA A 697 21.91 1.78 -14.78
C ALA A 697 20.77 2.23 -15.71
N VAL A 698 20.20 1.30 -16.49
CA VAL A 698 19.05 1.58 -17.37
C VAL A 698 17.82 1.95 -16.53
N ALA A 699 17.54 1.19 -15.49
CA ALA A 699 16.36 1.42 -14.64
C ALA A 699 16.51 2.72 -13.82
N ALA A 700 17.70 3.02 -13.33
CA ALA A 700 17.99 4.22 -12.55
C ALA A 700 17.73 5.52 -13.33
N GLN A 701 17.85 5.52 -14.66
CA GLN A 701 17.56 6.69 -15.49
C GLN A 701 16.07 7.06 -15.52
N CYS A 702 15.18 6.10 -15.27
CA CYS A 702 13.73 6.35 -15.32
C CYS A 702 13.20 7.07 -14.06
N CYS A 703 13.63 6.66 -12.87
CA CYS A 703 13.03 7.14 -11.60
C CYS A 703 14.02 7.20 -10.43
N GLY A 704 15.33 7.17 -10.68
CA GLY A 704 16.37 7.10 -9.65
C GLY A 704 16.53 5.70 -9.05
N ILE A 705 17.48 5.55 -8.12
CA ILE A 705 17.75 4.23 -7.51
C ILE A 705 16.83 4.00 -6.33
N THR A 706 15.99 2.97 -6.44
CA THR A 706 15.08 2.52 -5.37
C THR A 706 15.55 1.19 -4.76
N VAL A 707 14.98 0.81 -3.61
CA VAL A 707 15.21 -0.51 -3.00
C VAL A 707 14.77 -1.66 -3.92
N PHE A 708 13.72 -1.46 -4.71
CA PHE A 708 13.18 -2.47 -5.62
C PHE A 708 14.11 -2.75 -6.80
N HIS A 709 14.83 -1.74 -7.29
CA HIS A 709 15.87 -1.92 -8.29
C HIS A 709 17.00 -2.83 -7.76
N LEU A 710 17.47 -2.61 -6.52
CA LEU A 710 18.53 -3.43 -5.93
C LEU A 710 18.10 -4.88 -5.72
N LEU A 711 16.83 -5.11 -5.35
CA LEU A 711 16.27 -6.45 -5.23
C LEU A 711 16.14 -7.16 -6.58
N ALA A 712 15.79 -6.41 -7.63
CA ALA A 712 15.76 -6.96 -8.99
C ALA A 712 17.16 -7.33 -9.51
N VAL A 713 18.20 -6.60 -9.08
CA VAL A 713 19.60 -6.94 -9.40
C VAL A 713 19.99 -8.32 -8.88
N LEU A 714 19.52 -8.71 -7.67
CA LEU A 714 19.74 -10.05 -7.15
C LEU A 714 19.21 -11.15 -8.09
N LEU A 715 18.04 -10.89 -8.69
CA LEU A 715 17.45 -11.81 -9.67
C LEU A 715 18.26 -11.88 -10.96
N VAL A 716 18.71 -10.72 -11.49
CA VAL A 716 19.58 -10.67 -12.68
C VAL A 716 20.87 -11.44 -12.43
N VAL A 717 21.48 -11.27 -11.25
CA VAL A 717 22.67 -12.02 -10.83
C VAL A 717 22.40 -13.53 -10.86
N GLY A 718 21.26 -13.98 -10.29
CA GLY A 718 20.89 -15.42 -10.30
C GLY A 718 20.77 -15.98 -11.71
N ILE A 719 19.97 -15.35 -12.58
CA ILE A 719 19.72 -15.83 -13.95
C ILE A 719 20.97 -15.76 -14.82
N SER A 720 21.77 -14.68 -14.68
CA SER A 720 23.03 -14.54 -15.43
C SER A 720 24.10 -15.55 -14.96
N LEU A 721 24.10 -15.87 -13.66
CA LEU A 721 24.96 -16.90 -13.08
C LEU A 721 24.65 -18.27 -13.69
N ASP A 722 23.35 -18.62 -13.80
CA ASP A 722 22.90 -19.88 -14.39
C ASP A 722 23.38 -20.02 -15.83
N THR A 723 23.20 -18.99 -16.63
CA THR A 723 23.67 -18.94 -18.02
C THR A 723 25.18 -19.12 -18.10
N GLY A 724 25.95 -18.45 -17.23
CA GLY A 724 27.40 -18.56 -17.15
C GLY A 724 27.89 -19.96 -16.77
N ILE A 725 27.29 -20.57 -15.72
CA ILE A 725 27.60 -21.93 -15.29
C ILE A 725 27.30 -22.92 -16.40
N PHE A 726 26.16 -22.76 -17.06
CA PHE A 726 25.76 -23.66 -18.14
C PHE A 726 26.73 -23.63 -19.32
N TYR A 727 27.15 -22.44 -19.78
CA TYR A 727 28.17 -22.29 -20.82
C TYR A 727 29.55 -22.85 -20.38
N HIS A 728 29.89 -22.74 -19.09
CA HIS A 728 31.14 -23.29 -18.58
C HIS A 728 31.16 -24.82 -18.58
N GLU A 729 30.08 -25.45 -18.09
CA GLU A 729 29.97 -26.90 -17.95
C GLU A 729 29.78 -27.62 -19.32
N MET A 730 28.95 -27.04 -20.22
CA MET A 730 28.58 -27.65 -21.48
C MET A 730 29.39 -27.14 -22.68
N GLY A 731 30.14 -26.06 -22.53
CA GLY A 731 30.80 -25.36 -23.62
C GLY A 731 29.83 -24.53 -24.48
N LEU A 732 30.38 -23.63 -25.27
CA LEU A 732 29.61 -22.83 -26.26
C LEU A 732 29.45 -23.65 -27.56
N ASN A 733 28.42 -24.46 -27.63
CA ASN A 733 28.02 -25.22 -28.82
C ASN A 733 26.60 -24.73 -29.29
N SER A 734 26.15 -25.24 -30.44
CA SER A 734 24.87 -24.82 -31.01
C SER A 734 23.67 -25.08 -30.11
N GLU A 735 23.68 -26.21 -29.40
CA GLU A 735 22.57 -26.61 -28.53
C GLU A 735 22.55 -25.78 -27.24
N SER A 736 23.73 -25.59 -26.59
CA SER A 736 23.82 -24.76 -25.39
C SER A 736 23.50 -23.30 -25.68
N TRP A 737 23.93 -22.76 -26.83
CA TRP A 737 23.58 -21.42 -27.27
C TRP A 737 22.07 -21.29 -27.56
N LEU A 738 21.48 -22.25 -28.25
CA LEU A 738 20.05 -22.24 -28.56
C LEU A 738 19.21 -22.36 -27.28
N ALA A 739 19.60 -23.22 -26.34
CA ALA A 739 18.93 -23.36 -25.05
C ALA A 739 18.96 -22.06 -24.25
N ALA A 740 20.14 -21.44 -24.12
CA ALA A 740 20.31 -20.16 -23.43
C ALA A 740 19.57 -19.01 -24.16
N THR A 741 19.50 -19.04 -25.51
CA THR A 741 18.74 -18.06 -26.28
C THR A 741 17.24 -18.20 -26.03
N LEU A 742 16.70 -19.43 -26.03
CA LEU A 742 15.28 -19.67 -25.76
C LEU A 742 14.92 -19.27 -24.33
N SER A 743 15.74 -19.65 -23.36
CA SER A 743 15.65 -19.26 -21.96
C SER A 743 15.63 -17.73 -21.80
N SER A 744 16.61 -17.06 -22.38
CA SER A 744 16.66 -15.57 -22.34
C SER A 744 15.45 -14.94 -23.00
N MET A 745 14.98 -15.47 -24.14
CA MET A 745 13.80 -14.94 -24.84
C MET A 745 12.51 -15.09 -24.03
N THR A 746 12.29 -16.24 -23.37
CA THR A 746 11.11 -16.41 -22.49
C THR A 746 11.15 -15.46 -21.30
N SER A 747 12.31 -15.28 -20.70
CA SER A 747 12.52 -14.34 -19.59
C SER A 747 12.38 -12.88 -20.06
N ILE A 748 12.95 -12.51 -21.20
CA ILE A 748 12.78 -11.17 -21.81
C ILE A 748 11.31 -10.89 -22.12
N LEU A 749 10.55 -11.84 -22.65
CA LEU A 749 9.13 -11.67 -22.92
C LEU A 749 8.32 -11.53 -21.62
N ALA A 750 8.58 -12.36 -20.61
CA ALA A 750 7.89 -12.31 -19.34
C ALA A 750 8.17 -10.99 -18.58
N PHE A 751 9.44 -10.62 -18.42
CA PHE A 751 9.83 -9.39 -17.72
C PHE A 751 9.65 -8.13 -18.57
N GLY A 752 9.64 -8.28 -19.91
CA GLY A 752 9.25 -7.21 -20.83
C GLY A 752 7.81 -6.78 -20.62
N LEU A 753 6.88 -7.73 -20.46
CA LEU A 753 5.50 -7.44 -20.08
C LEU A 753 5.42 -6.80 -18.70
N LEU A 754 6.21 -7.28 -17.73
CA LEU A 754 6.27 -6.71 -16.39
C LEU A 754 6.83 -5.27 -16.39
N SER A 755 7.78 -4.96 -17.26
CA SER A 755 8.33 -3.61 -17.40
C SER A 755 7.31 -2.60 -17.94
N MET A 756 6.20 -3.07 -18.53
CA MET A 756 5.08 -2.24 -18.98
C MET A 756 3.96 -2.14 -17.94
N SER A 757 4.14 -2.72 -16.75
CA SER A 757 3.17 -2.70 -15.67
C SER A 757 2.89 -1.28 -15.20
N GLN A 758 1.63 -1.02 -14.84
CA GLN A 758 1.21 0.23 -14.19
C GLN A 758 1.47 0.22 -12.67
N VAL A 759 1.82 -0.94 -12.10
CA VAL A 759 2.22 -1.05 -10.68
C VAL A 759 3.69 -0.66 -10.55
N PRO A 760 4.04 0.44 -9.83
CA PRO A 760 5.41 0.98 -9.81
C PRO A 760 6.47 -0.05 -9.40
N VAL A 761 6.18 -0.87 -8.39
CA VAL A 761 7.10 -1.92 -7.92
C VAL A 761 7.39 -2.95 -9.03
N LEU A 762 6.35 -3.41 -9.73
CA LEU A 762 6.48 -4.38 -10.81
C LEU A 762 7.21 -3.79 -12.02
N HIS A 763 6.89 -2.55 -12.36
CA HIS A 763 7.54 -1.79 -13.43
C HIS A 763 9.06 -1.66 -13.19
N GLN A 764 9.44 -1.18 -12.00
CA GLN A 764 10.84 -1.01 -11.61
C GLN A 764 11.61 -2.33 -11.65
N PHE A 765 11.00 -3.39 -11.14
CA PHE A 765 11.56 -4.74 -11.19
C PHE A 765 11.73 -5.23 -12.62
N GLY A 766 10.69 -5.06 -13.43
CA GLY A 766 10.65 -5.48 -14.84
C GLY A 766 11.75 -4.86 -15.69
N ILE A 767 11.99 -3.54 -15.56
CA ILE A 767 13.02 -2.82 -16.34
C ILE A 767 14.43 -3.35 -16.01
N VAL A 768 14.77 -3.50 -14.71
CA VAL A 768 16.09 -4.01 -14.32
C VAL A 768 16.33 -5.39 -14.91
N VAL A 769 15.34 -6.28 -14.75
CA VAL A 769 15.49 -7.66 -15.19
C VAL A 769 15.50 -7.76 -16.73
N LEU A 770 14.63 -7.02 -17.41
CA LEU A 770 14.62 -6.95 -18.87
C LEU A 770 15.96 -6.51 -19.45
N ALA A 771 16.50 -5.39 -18.96
CA ALA A 771 17.78 -4.85 -19.43
C ALA A 771 18.96 -5.76 -19.02
N GLY A 772 18.93 -6.30 -17.81
CA GLY A 772 19.95 -7.19 -17.28
C GLY A 772 20.02 -8.52 -18.03
N ILE A 773 18.89 -9.19 -18.28
CA ILE A 773 18.87 -10.46 -19.03
C ILE A 773 19.24 -10.23 -20.49
N SER A 774 18.74 -9.15 -21.11
CA SER A 774 19.09 -8.83 -22.50
C SER A 774 20.59 -8.60 -22.68
N SER A 775 21.21 -7.86 -21.76
CA SER A 775 22.66 -7.67 -21.76
C SER A 775 23.43 -8.97 -21.46
N SER A 776 22.94 -9.78 -20.53
CA SER A 776 23.53 -11.10 -20.24
C SER A 776 23.53 -12.01 -21.46
N TRP A 777 22.40 -12.10 -22.17
CA TRP A 777 22.27 -12.89 -23.39
C TRP A 777 23.27 -12.50 -24.48
N ILE A 778 23.52 -11.19 -24.64
CA ILE A 778 24.49 -10.68 -25.62
C ILE A 778 25.93 -10.88 -25.18
N ILE A 779 26.23 -10.60 -23.91
CA ILE A 779 27.61 -10.50 -23.40
C ILE A 779 28.16 -11.85 -22.97
N ALA A 780 27.36 -12.73 -22.32
CA ALA A 780 27.87 -13.98 -21.75
C ALA A 780 28.58 -14.89 -22.78
N PRO A 781 28.04 -15.15 -24.00
CA PRO A 781 28.69 -16.06 -24.94
C PRO A 781 30.10 -15.62 -25.36
N ILE A 782 30.42 -14.33 -25.26
CA ILE A 782 31.74 -13.78 -25.65
C ILE A 782 32.85 -14.36 -24.77
N PHE A 783 32.56 -14.72 -23.51
CA PHE A 783 33.52 -15.22 -22.52
C PHE A 783 33.84 -16.73 -22.64
N PHE A 784 33.03 -17.49 -23.41
CA PHE A 784 33.12 -18.94 -23.46
C PHE A 784 33.58 -19.46 -24.84
N SER A 785 34.27 -20.58 -24.85
CA SER A 785 34.80 -21.22 -26.03
C SER A 785 34.09 -22.53 -26.33
N THR A 786 34.17 -22.98 -27.59
CA THR A 786 33.68 -24.30 -28.03
C THR A 786 34.50 -25.48 -27.43
N LYS A 787 35.74 -25.24 -27.02
CA LYS A 787 36.56 -26.24 -26.33
C LYS A 787 36.59 -25.96 -24.84
N LYS A 788 36.48 -27.00 -24.00
CA LYS A 788 36.76 -26.91 -22.57
C LYS A 788 38.24 -26.51 -22.39
N THR A 789 38.50 -25.21 -22.30
CA THR A 789 39.82 -24.65 -22.07
C THR A 789 39.90 -24.10 -20.65
N CYS A 790 39.92 -25.04 -19.69
CA CYS A 790 40.42 -24.79 -18.33
C CYS A 790 40.75 -26.13 -17.67
#